data_2d1cc1d8ba7481521fd89970de73c68d
#
_entry.id   2d1cc1d8ba7481521fd89970de73c68d
#
_cell.length_a   1.000
_cell.length_b   1.000
_cell.length_c   1.000
_cell.angle_alpha   90.00
_cell.angle_beta   90.00
_cell.angle_gamma   90.00
#
_symmetry.space_group_name_H-M   'P 1'
#
loop_
_entity.id
_entity.type
_entity.pdbx_description
1 polymer ?
#
loop_
_entity_poly.entity_id
_entity_poly.type
_entity_poly.pdbx_seq_one_letter_code
_entity_poly.pdbx_strand_id
1 'polypeptide(L)'
;PIKLNATSKFALPEVYTFLEMYDAGRIEQLNILQRWMTNDSTKSLQAPIGIDTNGMPIVLDIHEKAHGPHGLIAGSTGSGKSEFIITYILSLAVNYHPNDVSMILIDYKGGGLAGAFQKGDVKLPHIVGTITNIDKAGLQRSLVSIQSELRRRQVKFNQAREKTDEGTIDIYKYQKLYHDGIVKEPIPHLLIICDEFAELKQQQPDFMDELISVARIGRSLGVHLILATQKPAGVVNDQIRSNSRFGICLKVQDRQDSIDVIKRPDAADLKRVGQFYIQVGNNEYFALGQSAWAGASYEPSDIIKKKVDTSMKFVSNIGSVIKKVDDTLKSPTRKDGEQLTNIVKYIYQLGKHENIKLKPLWLDNIPNVIMLDNIKKKYNIQKKENEVIPVVGEYDDPYNQRQGPVKIDFKKQGNVIVYGNAESGKETFISTMVYDIISTYSVKEAQMYLIDFGSEALKIFKDAPHIGDVVLSTDTEKINRLFEILQREMKRRTEILSNYDGDIKLYINDTGAEMPQVFIIINNYEGFVENFGEKYDDVLLTLCREGIKYGIIFVITASAYNSVRYRLSQNFKQKIALQLNNEDDYLNIIDGVRKQRPAHMFGRGLIKYSDIYEFQTARICEPEKWNVFIRDKIKQLNEKYDEKADPIPVLPYQIKVEEIKEFVKSLDKLPVGIYKDSLNLAIYNFKSNLVNLISAKNIEVATEYVTHLYEELKLLEDIDVTVFDAEGIVQTASKNIKLDYQNYSLRIQNNISKSKYNVCIIVGIDKFLINIEKEILSDLRKAEELKNYTFIVVDSVFKLKNHEYDDWYKAYITKDSGIWVGNGVADQYLIRMNTSARNLVNNCGESFGYLIKQEEAKLIKLIGMKDAGEKNG
;
A
#
# COMPACT_ATOMS: atom_id res chain seq x y z
N PRO A 1 -52.48 -72.50 -0.76
CA PRO A 1 -51.23 -71.98 -0.42
C PRO A 1 -50.60 -71.47 -1.69
N ILE A 2 -50.52 -70.11 -1.80
CA ILE A 2 -49.79 -69.45 -2.88
C ILE A 2 -48.38 -69.68 -2.55
N LYS A 3 -47.59 -70.47 -3.31
CA LYS A 3 -46.20 -70.53 -3.33
C LYS A 3 -45.71 -69.12 -3.78
N LEU A 4 -45.42 -68.24 -2.86
CA LEU A 4 -44.57 -67.08 -3.11
C LEU A 4 -43.27 -67.65 -3.63
N ASN A 5 -42.99 -67.49 -4.92
CA ASN A 5 -41.64 -67.71 -5.47
C ASN A 5 -40.61 -67.02 -4.60
N ALA A 6 -39.68 -67.77 -4.04
CA ALA A 6 -38.66 -67.36 -3.16
C ALA A 6 -37.50 -66.57 -3.88
N THR A 7 -37.82 -65.78 -4.86
CA THR A 7 -36.98 -64.74 -5.46
C THR A 7 -37.63 -63.37 -5.18
N SER A 8 -38.02 -63.10 -3.92
CA SER A 8 -38.34 -61.74 -3.56
C SER A 8 -37.01 -60.97 -3.55
N LYS A 9 -36.74 -60.18 -4.60
CA LYS A 9 -35.73 -59.14 -4.58
C LYS A 9 -35.95 -58.32 -3.32
N PHE A 10 -34.92 -58.16 -2.55
CA PHE A 10 -34.98 -57.33 -1.35
C PHE A 10 -35.55 -55.94 -1.72
N ALA A 11 -36.64 -55.55 -1.12
CA ALA A 11 -37.25 -54.26 -1.39
C ALA A 11 -36.32 -53.20 -0.78
N LEU A 12 -35.80 -52.29 -1.61
CA LEU A 12 -35.00 -51.19 -1.12
C LEU A 12 -35.70 -50.46 0.04
N PRO A 13 -35.00 -50.17 1.14
CA PRO A 13 -35.60 -49.47 2.27
C PRO A 13 -36.04 -48.05 1.86
N GLU A 14 -37.07 -47.49 2.54
CA GLU A 14 -37.47 -46.10 2.31
C GLU A 14 -36.43 -45.11 2.81
N VAL A 15 -35.80 -45.42 3.93
CA VAL A 15 -34.72 -44.66 4.56
C VAL A 15 -33.62 -45.64 4.97
N TYR A 16 -32.42 -45.34 4.59
CA TYR A 16 -31.20 -46.07 4.95
C TYR A 16 -30.20 -45.09 5.53
N THR A 17 -29.90 -45.20 6.82
CA THR A 17 -29.04 -44.22 7.49
C THR A 17 -27.56 -44.51 7.30
N PHE A 18 -26.74 -43.53 7.50
CA PHE A 18 -25.27 -43.67 7.37
C PHE A 18 -24.69 -44.70 8.34
N LEU A 19 -25.14 -44.70 9.60
CA LEU A 19 -24.67 -45.67 10.59
C LEU A 19 -25.14 -47.09 10.25
N GLU A 20 -26.38 -47.27 9.75
CA GLU A 20 -26.88 -48.58 9.28
C GLU A 20 -26.01 -49.12 8.14
N MET A 21 -25.47 -48.27 7.26
CA MET A 21 -24.58 -48.66 6.16
C MET A 21 -23.28 -49.28 6.68
N TYR A 22 -22.85 -48.88 7.86
CA TYR A 22 -21.62 -49.38 8.51
C TYR A 22 -21.91 -50.45 9.59
N ASP A 23 -23.14 -50.92 9.72
CA ASP A 23 -23.58 -51.82 10.79
C ASP A 23 -23.20 -51.27 12.19
N ALA A 24 -23.34 -49.93 12.39
CA ALA A 24 -22.98 -49.24 13.62
C ALA A 24 -24.21 -48.60 14.28
N GLY A 25 -24.32 -48.71 15.61
CA GLY A 25 -25.34 -48.00 16.41
C GLY A 25 -24.76 -46.76 17.09
N ARG A 26 -23.43 -46.67 17.23
CA ARG A 26 -22.70 -45.54 17.78
C ARG A 26 -21.55 -45.15 16.86
N ILE A 27 -21.12 -43.89 16.95
CA ILE A 27 -20.06 -43.35 16.10
C ILE A 27 -18.72 -44.07 16.36
N GLU A 28 -18.45 -44.41 17.60
CA GLU A 28 -17.20 -45.08 18.00
C GLU A 28 -17.07 -46.47 17.29
N GLN A 29 -18.20 -47.14 17.00
CA GLN A 29 -18.23 -48.43 16.28
C GLN A 29 -17.89 -48.32 14.80
N LEU A 30 -17.79 -47.07 14.25
CA LEU A 30 -17.23 -46.85 12.93
C LEU A 30 -15.74 -47.20 12.85
N ASN A 31 -15.04 -47.30 13.98
CA ASN A 31 -13.63 -47.69 14.07
C ASN A 31 -12.74 -46.90 13.10
N ILE A 32 -12.94 -45.57 13.03
CA ILE A 32 -12.35 -44.71 12.02
C ILE A 32 -10.82 -44.80 12.02
N LEU A 33 -10.20 -44.71 13.22
CA LEU A 33 -8.77 -44.80 13.32
C LEU A 33 -8.21 -46.13 12.78
N GLN A 34 -8.86 -47.24 13.10
CA GLN A 34 -8.47 -48.56 12.57
C GLN A 34 -8.61 -48.60 11.05
N ARG A 35 -9.69 -48.05 10.49
CA ARG A 35 -9.90 -47.97 9.02
C ARG A 35 -8.79 -47.15 8.36
N TRP A 36 -8.42 -46.04 8.95
CA TRP A 36 -7.32 -45.23 8.45
C TRP A 36 -5.98 -45.96 8.46
N MET A 37 -5.75 -46.87 9.41
CA MET A 37 -4.55 -47.67 9.48
C MET A 37 -4.54 -48.89 8.54
N THR A 38 -5.72 -49.46 8.25
CA THR A 38 -5.80 -50.73 7.50
C THR A 38 -6.14 -50.56 6.02
N ASN A 39 -6.84 -49.46 5.65
CA ASN A 39 -7.20 -49.23 4.26
C ASN A 39 -6.01 -48.67 3.48
N ASP A 40 -5.69 -49.31 2.40
CA ASP A 40 -4.54 -48.98 1.55
C ASP A 40 -5.02 -48.24 0.30
N SER A 41 -4.85 -46.91 0.29
CA SER A 41 -5.23 -46.02 -0.82
C SER A 41 -4.46 -46.29 -2.10
N THR A 42 -3.32 -47.03 -2.03
CA THR A 42 -2.56 -47.41 -3.22
C THR A 42 -3.19 -48.58 -3.97
N LYS A 43 -4.10 -49.33 -3.33
CA LYS A 43 -4.81 -50.50 -3.92
C LYS A 43 -6.26 -50.22 -4.23
N SER A 44 -6.92 -49.40 -3.43
CA SER A 44 -8.36 -49.17 -3.54
C SER A 44 -8.74 -47.82 -2.87
N LEU A 45 -9.78 -47.18 -3.42
CA LEU A 45 -10.37 -45.95 -2.87
C LEU A 45 -11.89 -46.20 -2.67
N GLN A 46 -12.20 -47.32 -2.05
CA GLN A 46 -13.57 -47.79 -1.83
C GLN A 46 -14.28 -47.00 -0.74
N ALA A 47 -15.48 -46.52 -1.07
CA ALA A 47 -16.39 -45.91 -0.11
C ALA A 47 -17.82 -46.44 -0.33
N PRO A 48 -18.46 -47.04 0.67
CA PRO A 48 -19.87 -47.42 0.57
C PRO A 48 -20.73 -46.17 0.41
N ILE A 49 -21.75 -46.26 -0.46
CA ILE A 49 -22.65 -45.18 -0.81
C ILE A 49 -24.14 -45.52 -0.57
N GLY A 50 -24.45 -46.76 -0.37
CA GLY A 50 -25.81 -47.20 -0.19
C GLY A 50 -25.95 -48.73 -0.24
N ILE A 51 -27.16 -49.22 -0.49
CA ILE A 51 -27.53 -50.62 -0.49
C ILE A 51 -28.23 -51.00 -1.81
N ASP A 52 -27.94 -52.17 -2.33
CA ASP A 52 -28.58 -52.70 -3.56
C ASP A 52 -29.88 -53.44 -3.29
N THR A 53 -30.52 -53.93 -4.36
CA THR A 53 -31.75 -54.78 -4.31
C THR A 53 -31.56 -56.18 -3.72
N ASN A 54 -30.33 -56.57 -3.40
CA ASN A 54 -29.99 -57.83 -2.74
C ASN A 54 -29.65 -57.63 -1.25
N GLY A 55 -29.71 -56.39 -0.77
CA GLY A 55 -29.30 -56.05 0.60
C GLY A 55 -27.79 -55.94 0.79
N MET A 56 -27.01 -55.86 -0.30
CA MET A 56 -25.56 -55.76 -0.27
C MET A 56 -25.13 -54.28 -0.40
N PRO A 57 -24.08 -53.87 0.29
CA PRO A 57 -23.54 -52.50 0.16
C PRO A 57 -23.08 -52.20 -1.27
N ILE A 58 -23.54 -51.08 -1.83
CA ILE A 58 -22.95 -50.52 -3.06
C ILE A 58 -21.75 -49.67 -2.68
N VAL A 59 -20.62 -50.00 -3.28
CA VAL A 59 -19.35 -49.35 -3.03
C VAL A 59 -18.87 -48.62 -4.28
N LEU A 60 -18.54 -47.36 -4.15
CA LEU A 60 -17.88 -46.57 -5.19
C LEU A 60 -16.36 -46.58 -4.94
N ASP A 61 -15.59 -47.09 -5.89
CA ASP A 61 -14.11 -47.11 -5.82
C ASP A 61 -13.56 -46.21 -6.93
N ILE A 62 -13.08 -45.04 -6.54
CA ILE A 62 -12.51 -44.07 -7.50
C ILE A 62 -11.08 -44.37 -7.89
N HIS A 63 -10.51 -45.50 -7.49
CA HIS A 63 -9.24 -45.94 -7.98
C HIS A 63 -9.27 -46.11 -9.51
N GLU A 64 -8.19 -45.72 -10.19
CA GLU A 64 -8.10 -45.69 -11.66
C GLU A 64 -8.37 -47.07 -12.29
N LYS A 65 -7.96 -48.15 -11.63
CA LYS A 65 -8.15 -49.54 -12.08
C LYS A 65 -9.56 -50.07 -11.80
N ALA A 66 -10.35 -49.33 -11.01
CA ALA A 66 -11.73 -49.71 -10.65
C ALA A 66 -12.78 -48.79 -11.34
N HIS A 67 -13.51 -47.97 -10.60
CA HIS A 67 -14.59 -47.13 -11.13
C HIS A 67 -14.09 -45.73 -11.55
N GLY A 68 -12.90 -45.30 -11.08
CA GLY A 68 -12.37 -43.97 -11.32
C GLY A 68 -11.64 -43.75 -12.66
N PRO A 69 -10.92 -42.64 -12.84
CA PRO A 69 -10.67 -41.64 -11.79
C PRO A 69 -11.71 -40.51 -11.69
N HIS A 70 -12.61 -40.30 -12.67
CA HIS A 70 -13.53 -39.18 -12.73
C HIS A 70 -14.97 -39.70 -12.95
N GLY A 71 -15.94 -38.90 -12.52
CA GLY A 71 -17.32 -39.26 -12.63
C GLY A 71 -18.35 -38.16 -12.69
N LEU A 72 -19.59 -38.55 -13.08
CA LEU A 72 -20.73 -37.66 -13.16
C LEU A 72 -21.81 -38.10 -12.15
N ILE A 73 -22.46 -37.11 -11.53
CA ILE A 73 -23.60 -37.32 -10.64
C ILE A 73 -24.74 -36.42 -11.13
N ALA A 74 -25.91 -37.00 -11.41
CA ALA A 74 -27.08 -36.22 -11.79
C ALA A 74 -28.31 -36.52 -10.90
N GLY A 75 -29.15 -35.49 -10.75
CA GLY A 75 -30.42 -35.66 -10.05
C GLY A 75 -31.18 -34.34 -9.92
N SER A 76 -32.45 -34.33 -10.21
CA SER A 76 -33.31 -33.16 -10.12
C SER A 76 -33.47 -32.67 -8.68
N THR A 77 -33.95 -31.43 -8.52
CA THR A 77 -34.27 -30.87 -7.19
C THR A 77 -35.18 -31.81 -6.41
N GLY A 78 -34.80 -32.09 -5.16
CA GLY A 78 -35.54 -33.03 -4.29
C GLY A 78 -35.26 -34.51 -4.55
N SER A 79 -34.37 -34.86 -5.49
CA SER A 79 -33.98 -36.28 -5.71
C SER A 79 -33.07 -36.86 -4.63
N GLY A 80 -32.45 -36.02 -3.81
CA GLY A 80 -31.45 -36.40 -2.80
C GLY A 80 -30.00 -36.27 -3.29
N LYS A 81 -29.70 -35.54 -4.41
CA LYS A 81 -28.36 -35.41 -5.00
C LYS A 81 -27.34 -34.86 -4.00
N SER A 82 -27.64 -33.76 -3.33
CA SER A 82 -26.72 -33.14 -2.37
C SER A 82 -26.48 -34.02 -1.15
N GLU A 83 -27.53 -34.71 -0.64
CA GLU A 83 -27.41 -35.68 0.45
C GLU A 83 -26.55 -36.89 0.04
N PHE A 84 -26.67 -37.34 -1.20
CA PHE A 84 -25.83 -38.40 -1.77
C PHE A 84 -24.34 -37.97 -1.77
N ILE A 85 -24.05 -36.75 -2.22
CA ILE A 85 -22.68 -36.21 -2.25
C ILE A 85 -22.14 -36.09 -0.83
N ILE A 86 -22.90 -35.54 0.12
CA ILE A 86 -22.55 -35.47 1.54
C ILE A 86 -22.22 -36.85 2.11
N THR A 87 -23.06 -37.84 1.84
CA THR A 87 -22.84 -39.21 2.27
C THR A 87 -21.55 -39.80 1.71
N TYR A 88 -21.29 -39.58 0.43
CA TYR A 88 -20.06 -40.04 -0.21
C TYR A 88 -18.78 -39.39 0.36
N ILE A 89 -18.79 -38.06 0.56
CA ILE A 89 -17.71 -37.33 1.19
C ILE A 89 -17.42 -37.87 2.60
N LEU A 90 -18.48 -38.02 3.40
CA LEU A 90 -18.39 -38.57 4.76
C LEU A 90 -17.85 -39.99 4.77
N SER A 91 -18.30 -40.82 3.83
CA SER A 91 -17.86 -42.20 3.68
C SER A 91 -16.39 -42.31 3.34
N LEU A 92 -15.88 -41.48 2.44
CA LEU A 92 -14.44 -41.41 2.17
C LEU A 92 -13.65 -40.97 3.41
N ALA A 93 -14.13 -39.96 4.14
CA ALA A 93 -13.48 -39.44 5.34
C ALA A 93 -13.44 -40.46 6.51
N VAL A 94 -14.46 -41.32 6.60
CA VAL A 94 -14.49 -42.43 7.56
C VAL A 94 -13.48 -43.52 7.19
N ASN A 95 -13.29 -43.80 5.91
CA ASN A 95 -12.45 -44.92 5.45
C ASN A 95 -10.98 -44.58 5.25
N TYR A 96 -10.62 -43.36 4.92
CA TYR A 96 -9.24 -42.99 4.58
C TYR A 96 -8.71 -41.86 5.44
N HIS A 97 -7.41 -41.91 5.74
CA HIS A 97 -6.73 -40.87 6.47
C HIS A 97 -6.64 -39.58 5.62
N PRO A 98 -6.69 -38.37 6.22
CA PRO A 98 -6.54 -37.12 5.49
C PRO A 98 -5.24 -37.01 4.66
N ASN A 99 -4.17 -37.70 5.06
CA ASN A 99 -2.91 -37.78 4.28
C ASN A 99 -3.03 -38.67 3.02
N ASP A 100 -4.07 -39.50 2.93
CA ASP A 100 -4.32 -40.38 1.78
C ASP A 100 -5.37 -39.80 0.84
N VAL A 101 -6.38 -39.12 1.39
CA VAL A 101 -7.49 -38.52 0.63
C VAL A 101 -7.81 -37.12 1.15
N SER A 102 -7.80 -36.14 0.27
CA SER A 102 -8.24 -34.77 0.54
C SER A 102 -9.22 -34.26 -0.50
N MET A 103 -9.98 -33.22 -0.18
CA MET A 103 -11.12 -32.78 -1.00
C MET A 103 -11.15 -31.27 -1.16
N ILE A 104 -11.54 -30.83 -2.37
CA ILE A 104 -11.97 -29.46 -2.69
C ILE A 104 -13.46 -29.52 -3.01
N LEU A 105 -14.23 -28.66 -2.37
CA LEU A 105 -15.66 -28.52 -2.62
C LEU A 105 -15.93 -27.23 -3.40
N ILE A 106 -16.52 -27.35 -4.58
CA ILE A 106 -16.97 -26.23 -5.40
C ILE A 106 -18.51 -26.22 -5.34
N ASP A 107 -19.06 -25.24 -4.62
CA ASP A 107 -20.49 -25.08 -4.42
C ASP A 107 -20.93 -23.71 -4.92
N TYR A 108 -21.41 -23.65 -6.13
CA TYR A 108 -21.75 -22.40 -6.82
C TYR A 108 -23.11 -21.80 -6.38
N LYS A 109 -23.98 -22.58 -5.75
CA LYS A 109 -25.35 -22.15 -5.38
C LYS A 109 -25.54 -21.57 -3.99
N GLY A 110 -24.48 -21.41 -3.21
CA GLY A 110 -24.63 -20.72 -1.93
C GLY A 110 -24.13 -21.46 -0.70
N GLY A 111 -23.19 -22.38 -0.85
CA GLY A 111 -22.42 -22.95 0.26
C GLY A 111 -23.09 -24.01 1.11
N GLY A 112 -24.21 -24.58 0.68
CA GLY A 112 -24.92 -25.65 1.40
C GLY A 112 -24.08 -26.91 1.56
N LEU A 113 -23.40 -27.34 0.50
CA LEU A 113 -22.49 -28.48 0.53
C LEU A 113 -21.25 -28.22 1.41
N ALA A 114 -20.60 -27.08 1.25
CA ALA A 114 -19.43 -26.72 2.03
C ALA A 114 -19.78 -26.49 3.51
N GLY A 115 -20.91 -25.85 3.79
CA GLY A 115 -21.44 -25.59 5.13
C GLY A 115 -21.81 -26.85 5.91
N ALA A 116 -22.16 -27.93 5.26
CA ALA A 116 -22.50 -29.20 5.89
C ALA A 116 -21.33 -29.80 6.69
N PHE A 117 -20.09 -29.51 6.32
CA PHE A 117 -18.88 -30.06 6.92
C PHE A 117 -18.11 -29.07 7.82
N GLN A 118 -18.66 -27.89 8.02
CA GLN A 118 -18.05 -26.86 8.88
C GLN A 118 -19.11 -26.18 9.75
N LYS A 119 -18.91 -26.20 11.07
CA LYS A 119 -19.75 -25.49 12.04
C LYS A 119 -18.87 -24.81 13.07
N GLY A 120 -18.73 -23.48 12.97
CA GLY A 120 -17.77 -22.75 13.79
C GLY A 120 -16.34 -23.23 13.51
N ASP A 121 -15.60 -23.56 14.56
CA ASP A 121 -14.21 -24.05 14.47
C ASP A 121 -14.10 -25.54 14.11
N VAL A 122 -15.21 -26.26 14.10
CA VAL A 122 -15.23 -27.68 13.77
C VAL A 122 -15.33 -27.84 12.26
N LYS A 123 -14.30 -28.39 11.66
CA LYS A 123 -14.19 -28.61 10.21
C LYS A 123 -13.68 -30.03 9.92
N LEU A 124 -14.24 -30.68 8.91
CA LEU A 124 -13.73 -31.98 8.45
C LEU A 124 -12.28 -31.82 7.95
N PRO A 125 -11.26 -32.52 8.55
CA PRO A 125 -9.86 -32.30 8.22
C PRO A 125 -9.49 -32.64 6.78
N HIS A 126 -10.27 -33.47 6.09
CA HIS A 126 -10.07 -33.86 4.68
C HIS A 126 -10.33 -32.71 3.69
N ILE A 127 -11.07 -31.66 4.10
CA ILE A 127 -11.41 -30.55 3.22
C ILE A 127 -10.28 -29.52 3.26
N VAL A 128 -9.50 -29.48 2.17
CA VAL A 128 -8.34 -28.59 2.00
C VAL A 128 -8.67 -27.27 1.28
N GLY A 129 -9.87 -27.18 0.70
CA GLY A 129 -10.34 -25.97 0.03
C GLY A 129 -11.85 -25.99 -0.22
N THR A 130 -12.46 -24.79 -0.20
CA THR A 130 -13.88 -24.59 -0.56
C THR A 130 -13.97 -23.38 -1.49
N ILE A 131 -14.80 -23.51 -2.54
CA ILE A 131 -15.09 -22.44 -3.49
C ILE A 131 -16.60 -22.22 -3.45
N THR A 132 -17.04 -21.11 -2.85
CA THR A 132 -18.45 -20.76 -2.69
C THR A 132 -18.68 -19.33 -3.13
N ASN A 133 -19.67 -19.10 -3.97
CA ASN A 133 -20.21 -17.77 -4.32
C ASN A 133 -19.15 -16.70 -4.64
N ILE A 134 -18.26 -16.98 -5.60
CA ILE A 134 -17.04 -16.20 -5.82
C ILE A 134 -17.19 -15.32 -7.06
N ASP A 135 -16.68 -14.08 -6.95
CA ASP A 135 -16.44 -13.21 -8.07
C ASP A 135 -15.41 -13.81 -9.06
N LYS A 136 -15.34 -13.25 -10.25
CA LYS A 136 -14.45 -13.74 -11.32
C LYS A 136 -12.97 -13.79 -10.88
N ALA A 137 -12.52 -12.85 -10.05
CA ALA A 137 -11.14 -12.78 -9.56
C ALA A 137 -10.83 -13.93 -8.58
N GLY A 138 -11.74 -14.23 -7.66
CA GLY A 138 -11.60 -15.34 -6.73
C GLY A 138 -11.59 -16.71 -7.41
N LEU A 139 -12.40 -16.90 -8.47
CA LEU A 139 -12.37 -18.12 -9.27
C LEU A 139 -11.02 -18.30 -9.99
N GLN A 140 -10.50 -17.25 -10.63
CA GLN A 140 -9.19 -17.28 -11.28
C GLN A 140 -8.07 -17.60 -10.29
N ARG A 141 -8.12 -17.00 -9.11
CA ARG A 141 -7.16 -17.28 -8.04
C ARG A 141 -7.20 -18.74 -7.60
N SER A 142 -8.40 -19.31 -7.42
CA SER A 142 -8.58 -20.72 -7.06
C SER A 142 -8.00 -21.66 -8.12
N LEU A 143 -8.21 -21.33 -9.39
CA LEU A 143 -7.67 -22.10 -10.52
C LEU A 143 -6.14 -22.07 -10.54
N VAL A 144 -5.54 -20.89 -10.37
CA VAL A 144 -4.09 -20.73 -10.28
C VAL A 144 -3.52 -21.56 -9.11
N SER A 145 -4.23 -21.63 -7.99
CA SER A 145 -3.84 -22.44 -6.84
C SER A 145 -3.92 -23.95 -7.12
N ILE A 146 -4.95 -24.41 -7.83
CA ILE A 146 -5.06 -25.81 -8.26
C ILE A 146 -3.94 -26.17 -9.24
N GLN A 147 -3.66 -25.30 -10.22
CA GLN A 147 -2.55 -25.51 -11.15
C GLN A 147 -1.18 -25.53 -10.43
N SER A 148 -1.00 -24.67 -9.43
CA SER A 148 0.19 -24.65 -8.58
C SER A 148 0.37 -25.98 -7.84
N GLU A 149 -0.73 -26.54 -7.30
CA GLU A 149 -0.71 -27.84 -6.63
C GLU A 149 -0.28 -28.96 -7.58
N LEU A 150 -0.76 -28.99 -8.84
CA LEU A 150 -0.31 -29.96 -9.83
C LEU A 150 1.21 -29.87 -10.07
N ARG A 151 1.75 -28.65 -10.19
CA ARG A 151 3.20 -28.46 -10.35
C ARG A 151 3.97 -28.92 -9.11
N ARG A 152 3.46 -28.60 -7.92
CA ARG A 152 4.07 -29.06 -6.66
C ARG A 152 4.14 -30.58 -6.63
N ARG A 153 3.05 -31.28 -7.00
CA ARG A 153 3.03 -32.74 -7.08
C ARG A 153 4.06 -33.25 -8.08
N GLN A 154 4.11 -32.67 -9.28
CA GLN A 154 5.07 -33.06 -10.31
C GLN A 154 6.53 -32.91 -9.83
N VAL A 155 6.85 -31.80 -9.17
CA VAL A 155 8.19 -31.57 -8.60
C VAL A 155 8.51 -32.62 -7.53
N LYS A 156 7.53 -32.92 -6.64
CA LYS A 156 7.73 -33.93 -5.58
C LYS A 156 7.89 -35.34 -6.14
N PHE A 157 7.15 -35.68 -7.18
CA PHE A 157 7.29 -36.99 -7.84
C PHE A 157 8.65 -37.13 -8.55
N ASN A 158 9.14 -36.03 -9.18
CA ASN A 158 10.47 -36.01 -9.78
C ASN A 158 11.55 -36.17 -8.71
N GLN A 159 11.43 -35.49 -7.57
CA GLN A 159 12.35 -35.63 -6.43
C GLN A 159 12.33 -37.06 -5.83
N ALA A 160 11.16 -37.69 -5.77
CA ALA A 160 11.02 -39.06 -5.32
C ALA A 160 11.68 -40.03 -6.32
N ARG A 161 11.50 -39.80 -7.63
CA ARG A 161 12.16 -40.57 -8.69
C ARG A 161 13.70 -40.55 -8.58
N GLU A 162 14.27 -39.35 -8.38
CA GLU A 162 15.71 -39.17 -8.22
C GLU A 162 16.26 -39.91 -7.00
N LYS A 163 15.45 -40.07 -5.94
CA LYS A 163 15.86 -40.80 -4.72
C LYS A 163 15.75 -42.31 -4.82
N THR A 164 14.85 -42.82 -5.65
CA THR A 164 14.50 -44.23 -5.69
C THR A 164 14.99 -44.95 -6.93
N ASP A 165 15.56 -44.22 -7.89
CA ASP A 165 16.01 -44.73 -9.22
C ASP A 165 14.89 -45.45 -10.01
N GLU A 166 13.60 -45.12 -9.71
CA GLU A 166 12.44 -45.67 -10.41
C GLU A 166 12.16 -44.90 -11.73
N GLY A 167 11.69 -45.62 -12.77
CA GLY A 167 11.47 -45.02 -14.08
C GLY A 167 10.34 -43.93 -14.08
N THR A 168 9.20 -44.21 -13.47
CA THR A 168 8.08 -43.31 -13.37
C THR A 168 7.42 -43.39 -12.00
N ILE A 169 7.10 -42.25 -11.40
CA ILE A 169 6.35 -42.13 -10.15
C ILE A 169 4.97 -41.53 -10.45
N ASP A 170 3.91 -42.28 -10.12
CA ASP A 170 2.55 -41.82 -10.07
C ASP A 170 2.11 -41.65 -8.60
N ILE A 171 0.86 -41.24 -8.37
CA ILE A 171 0.34 -41.02 -7.02
C ILE A 171 0.38 -42.30 -6.17
N TYR A 172 0.11 -43.47 -6.75
CA TYR A 172 0.02 -44.71 -6.03
C TYR A 172 1.40 -45.16 -5.56
N LYS A 173 2.41 -45.04 -6.43
CA LYS A 173 3.81 -45.30 -6.05
C LYS A 173 4.32 -44.29 -5.03
N TYR A 174 3.96 -43.00 -5.21
CA TYR A 174 4.39 -41.98 -4.26
C TYR A 174 3.81 -42.22 -2.85
N GLN A 175 2.50 -42.54 -2.75
CA GLN A 175 1.89 -42.88 -1.46
C GLN A 175 2.51 -44.14 -0.84
N LYS A 176 2.82 -45.15 -1.65
CA LYS A 176 3.56 -46.31 -1.16
C LYS A 176 4.91 -45.91 -0.56
N LEU A 177 5.70 -45.08 -1.25
CA LEU A 177 6.98 -44.58 -0.74
C LEU A 177 6.81 -43.73 0.54
N TYR A 178 5.69 -43.07 0.69
CA TYR A 178 5.36 -42.35 1.91
C TYR A 178 5.05 -43.30 3.06
N HIS A 179 4.21 -44.31 2.86
CA HIS A 179 3.90 -45.33 3.87
C HIS A 179 5.13 -46.14 4.26
N ASP A 180 6.04 -46.41 3.31
CA ASP A 180 7.33 -47.08 3.55
C ASP A 180 8.37 -46.16 4.22
N GLY A 181 8.04 -44.85 4.48
CA GLY A 181 8.92 -43.88 5.16
C GLY A 181 10.05 -43.31 4.30
N ILE A 182 10.11 -43.62 2.99
CA ILE A 182 11.15 -43.18 2.05
C ILE A 182 11.01 -41.69 1.74
N VAL A 183 9.76 -41.19 1.57
CA VAL A 183 9.43 -39.77 1.45
C VAL A 183 8.69 -39.31 2.70
N LYS A 184 8.99 -38.07 3.15
CA LYS A 184 8.48 -37.57 4.42
C LYS A 184 7.18 -36.76 4.30
N GLU A 185 6.89 -36.24 3.11
CA GLU A 185 5.75 -35.35 2.88
C GLU A 185 4.61 -36.16 2.27
N PRO A 186 3.41 -36.20 2.92
CA PRO A 186 2.25 -36.87 2.34
C PRO A 186 1.70 -36.07 1.15
N ILE A 187 1.31 -36.77 0.11
CA ILE A 187 0.54 -36.22 -1.01
C ILE A 187 -0.74 -37.05 -1.13
N PRO A 188 -1.88 -36.53 -0.66
CA PRO A 188 -3.14 -37.24 -0.73
C PRO A 188 -3.71 -37.27 -2.15
N HIS A 189 -4.56 -38.25 -2.46
CA HIS A 189 -5.51 -38.15 -3.57
C HIS A 189 -6.37 -36.92 -3.38
N LEU A 190 -6.52 -36.07 -4.39
CA LEU A 190 -7.24 -34.82 -4.35
C LEU A 190 -8.55 -34.94 -5.15
N LEU A 191 -9.67 -34.99 -4.43
CA LEU A 191 -10.99 -35.01 -5.04
C LEU A 191 -11.51 -33.60 -5.20
N ILE A 192 -11.82 -33.18 -6.41
CA ILE A 192 -12.47 -31.92 -6.73
C ILE A 192 -13.93 -32.25 -7.01
N ILE A 193 -14.84 -31.89 -6.11
CA ILE A 193 -16.27 -32.14 -6.19
C ILE A 193 -16.97 -30.81 -6.51
N CYS A 194 -17.56 -30.73 -7.70
CA CYS A 194 -18.30 -29.58 -8.17
C CYS A 194 -19.81 -29.86 -8.14
N ASP A 195 -20.52 -29.18 -7.24
CA ASP A 195 -22.00 -29.21 -7.21
C ASP A 195 -22.55 -28.12 -8.14
N GLU A 196 -23.44 -28.49 -9.02
CA GLU A 196 -24.07 -27.66 -10.06
C GLU A 196 -23.10 -27.10 -11.09
N PHE A 197 -22.30 -27.98 -11.69
CA PHE A 197 -21.36 -27.57 -12.72
C PHE A 197 -22.00 -26.97 -13.97
N ALA A 198 -23.30 -27.23 -14.22
CA ALA A 198 -24.02 -26.66 -15.34
C ALA A 198 -24.08 -25.12 -15.28
N GLU A 199 -24.41 -24.58 -14.12
CA GLU A 199 -24.43 -23.12 -13.92
C GLU A 199 -23.02 -22.52 -14.00
N LEU A 200 -22.05 -23.19 -13.38
CA LEU A 200 -20.66 -22.77 -13.44
C LEU A 200 -20.12 -22.72 -14.88
N LYS A 201 -20.47 -23.76 -15.70
CA LYS A 201 -20.10 -23.79 -17.13
C LYS A 201 -20.75 -22.69 -17.93
N GLN A 202 -22.00 -22.35 -17.63
CA GLN A 202 -22.72 -21.28 -18.32
C GLN A 202 -22.16 -19.89 -17.99
N GLN A 203 -21.83 -19.65 -16.73
CA GLN A 203 -21.36 -18.33 -16.27
C GLN A 203 -19.85 -18.14 -16.40
N GLN A 204 -19.07 -19.21 -16.30
CA GLN A 204 -17.60 -19.20 -16.32
C GLN A 204 -17.06 -20.36 -17.19
N PRO A 205 -17.30 -20.33 -18.51
CA PRO A 205 -16.91 -21.43 -19.40
C PRO A 205 -15.39 -21.67 -19.38
N ASP A 206 -14.58 -20.63 -19.39
CA ASP A 206 -13.11 -20.72 -19.37
C ASP A 206 -12.62 -21.46 -18.11
N PHE A 207 -13.22 -21.18 -16.96
CA PHE A 207 -12.89 -21.87 -15.70
C PHE A 207 -13.18 -23.35 -15.77
N MET A 208 -14.33 -23.74 -16.33
CA MET A 208 -14.71 -25.14 -16.45
C MET A 208 -13.83 -25.90 -17.44
N ASP A 209 -13.48 -25.32 -18.56
CA ASP A 209 -12.60 -25.96 -19.55
C ASP A 209 -11.20 -26.18 -18.98
N GLU A 210 -10.69 -25.21 -18.21
CA GLU A 210 -9.41 -25.37 -17.52
C GLU A 210 -9.49 -26.39 -16.39
N LEU A 211 -10.58 -26.45 -15.61
CA LEU A 211 -10.78 -27.45 -14.57
C LEU A 211 -10.80 -28.89 -15.14
N ILE A 212 -11.47 -29.09 -16.26
CA ILE A 212 -11.49 -30.37 -16.98
C ILE A 212 -10.07 -30.74 -17.48
N SER A 213 -9.35 -29.74 -17.99
CA SER A 213 -7.94 -29.94 -18.42
C SER A 213 -7.04 -30.33 -17.27
N VAL A 214 -7.19 -29.66 -16.11
CA VAL A 214 -6.49 -29.96 -14.86
C VAL A 214 -6.74 -31.39 -14.42
N ALA A 215 -8.00 -31.85 -14.47
CA ALA A 215 -8.35 -33.23 -14.11
C ALA A 215 -7.69 -34.25 -15.04
N ARG A 216 -7.75 -34.01 -16.36
CA ARG A 216 -7.10 -34.88 -17.36
C ARG A 216 -5.58 -35.00 -17.14
N ILE A 217 -4.89 -33.89 -16.93
CA ILE A 217 -3.44 -33.87 -16.69
C ILE A 217 -3.13 -34.45 -15.30
N GLY A 218 -3.97 -34.15 -14.32
CA GLY A 218 -3.80 -34.53 -12.93
C GLY A 218 -4.07 -36.00 -12.61
N ARG A 219 -4.54 -36.81 -13.55
CA ARG A 219 -4.88 -38.24 -13.35
C ARG A 219 -3.73 -39.01 -12.70
N SER A 220 -2.54 -38.97 -13.30
CA SER A 220 -1.33 -39.64 -12.75
C SER A 220 -0.82 -38.98 -11.47
N LEU A 221 -1.22 -37.73 -11.21
CA LEU A 221 -0.88 -36.96 -10.01
C LEU A 221 -1.89 -37.15 -8.87
N GLY A 222 -2.89 -38.01 -9.06
CA GLY A 222 -3.93 -38.33 -8.06
C GLY A 222 -5.02 -37.27 -7.92
N VAL A 223 -5.35 -36.56 -9.01
CA VAL A 223 -6.48 -35.63 -9.03
C VAL A 223 -7.71 -36.27 -9.64
N HIS A 224 -8.82 -36.25 -8.92
CA HIS A 224 -10.11 -36.84 -9.29
C HIS A 224 -11.17 -35.74 -9.40
N LEU A 225 -11.94 -35.71 -10.49
CA LEU A 225 -13.00 -34.74 -10.71
C LEU A 225 -14.37 -35.42 -10.67
N ILE A 226 -15.23 -34.94 -9.82
CA ILE A 226 -16.63 -35.37 -9.72
C ILE A 226 -17.51 -34.16 -10.03
N LEU A 227 -18.25 -34.25 -11.14
CA LEU A 227 -19.15 -33.21 -11.62
C LEU A 227 -20.59 -33.56 -11.29
N ALA A 228 -21.29 -32.73 -10.55
CA ALA A 228 -22.69 -32.95 -10.21
C ALA A 228 -23.58 -31.84 -10.82
N THR A 229 -24.76 -32.22 -11.29
CA THR A 229 -25.75 -31.30 -11.87
C THR A 229 -27.17 -31.75 -11.70
N GLN A 230 -28.09 -30.78 -11.75
CA GLN A 230 -29.53 -31.04 -11.81
C GLN A 230 -30.02 -31.26 -13.24
N LYS A 231 -29.35 -30.69 -14.26
CA LYS A 231 -29.66 -30.76 -15.67
C LYS A 231 -28.45 -31.17 -16.49
N PRO A 232 -28.24 -32.45 -16.77
CA PRO A 232 -27.08 -32.90 -17.57
C PRO A 232 -27.28 -32.66 -19.07
N ALA A 233 -28.51 -32.65 -19.57
CA ALA A 233 -28.80 -32.49 -21.00
C ALA A 233 -28.30 -31.13 -21.54
N GLY A 234 -27.56 -31.18 -22.65
CA GLY A 234 -26.97 -30.00 -23.30
C GLY A 234 -25.73 -29.42 -22.62
N VAL A 235 -25.35 -29.89 -21.43
CA VAL A 235 -24.20 -29.45 -20.67
C VAL A 235 -23.06 -30.47 -20.69
N VAL A 236 -23.40 -31.76 -20.62
CA VAL A 236 -22.46 -32.87 -20.71
C VAL A 236 -22.03 -33.06 -22.17
N ASN A 237 -20.92 -32.51 -22.54
CA ASN A 237 -20.32 -32.67 -23.87
C ASN A 237 -19.45 -33.94 -23.96
N ASP A 238 -18.99 -34.29 -25.15
CA ASP A 238 -18.15 -35.45 -25.38
C ASP A 238 -16.84 -35.44 -24.58
N GLN A 239 -16.28 -34.26 -24.32
CA GLN A 239 -15.07 -34.14 -23.53
C GLN A 239 -15.31 -34.51 -22.05
N ILE A 240 -16.41 -34.06 -21.46
CA ILE A 240 -16.80 -34.43 -20.09
C ILE A 240 -17.13 -35.93 -20.03
N ARG A 241 -17.88 -36.39 -21.00
CA ARG A 241 -18.30 -37.80 -21.08
C ARG A 241 -17.15 -38.78 -21.24
N SER A 242 -16.15 -38.45 -22.10
CA SER A 242 -15.00 -39.31 -22.33
C SER A 242 -14.02 -39.36 -21.15
N ASN A 243 -13.99 -38.31 -20.32
CA ASN A 243 -13.18 -38.29 -19.11
C ASN A 243 -13.89 -38.94 -17.89
N SER A 244 -15.20 -39.14 -17.94
CA SER A 244 -15.99 -39.70 -16.82
C SER A 244 -16.21 -41.17 -16.99
N ARG A 245 -15.58 -42.01 -16.15
CA ARG A 245 -15.75 -43.49 -16.26
C ARG A 245 -16.96 -44.01 -15.55
N PHE A 246 -17.44 -43.33 -14.48
CA PHE A 246 -18.69 -43.72 -13.81
C PHE A 246 -19.73 -42.60 -13.92
N GLY A 247 -20.97 -42.99 -13.96
CA GLY A 247 -22.15 -42.13 -13.88
C GLY A 247 -23.09 -42.60 -12.78
N ILE A 248 -23.56 -41.71 -11.94
CA ILE A 248 -24.57 -41.94 -10.92
C ILE A 248 -25.72 -41.01 -11.23
N CYS A 249 -26.89 -41.60 -11.40
CA CYS A 249 -28.09 -40.85 -11.73
C CYS A 249 -29.21 -41.15 -10.71
N LEU A 250 -29.55 -40.16 -9.92
CA LEU A 250 -30.73 -40.13 -9.09
C LEU A 250 -31.94 -39.80 -9.97
N LYS A 251 -33.12 -39.59 -9.38
CA LYS A 251 -34.30 -39.18 -10.15
C LYS A 251 -34.04 -37.93 -10.96
N VAL A 252 -34.29 -38.03 -12.27
CA VAL A 252 -34.25 -36.89 -13.22
C VAL A 252 -35.61 -36.66 -13.83
N GLN A 253 -35.85 -35.52 -14.48
CA GLN A 253 -37.15 -35.21 -15.07
C GLN A 253 -37.34 -35.89 -16.42
N ASP A 254 -36.30 -35.86 -17.24
CA ASP A 254 -36.37 -36.35 -18.62
C ASP A 254 -35.50 -37.59 -18.81
N ARG A 255 -35.95 -38.47 -19.73
CA ARG A 255 -35.22 -39.68 -20.12
C ARG A 255 -33.85 -39.35 -20.73
N GLN A 256 -33.75 -38.21 -21.42
CA GLN A 256 -32.50 -37.79 -22.03
C GLN A 256 -31.46 -37.46 -20.97
N ASP A 257 -31.85 -36.80 -19.87
CA ASP A 257 -30.97 -36.54 -18.71
C ASP A 257 -30.38 -37.84 -18.14
N SER A 258 -31.18 -38.89 -18.06
CA SER A 258 -30.70 -40.19 -17.62
C SER A 258 -29.71 -40.81 -18.62
N ILE A 259 -30.04 -40.77 -19.91
CA ILE A 259 -29.16 -41.29 -20.98
C ILE A 259 -27.81 -40.59 -21.02
N ASP A 260 -27.76 -39.28 -20.80
CA ASP A 260 -26.53 -38.50 -20.83
C ASP A 260 -25.55 -38.87 -19.71
N VAL A 261 -26.07 -39.45 -18.60
CA VAL A 261 -25.24 -39.80 -17.42
C VAL A 261 -24.96 -41.32 -17.38
N ILE A 262 -26.02 -42.16 -17.47
CA ILE A 262 -25.93 -43.61 -17.30
C ILE A 262 -26.16 -44.40 -18.58
N LYS A 263 -26.26 -43.73 -19.74
CA LYS A 263 -26.52 -44.34 -21.07
C LYS A 263 -27.85 -45.14 -21.16
N ARG A 264 -28.74 -44.98 -20.20
CA ARG A 264 -30.00 -45.67 -20.07
C ARG A 264 -31.08 -44.74 -19.52
N PRO A 265 -32.37 -44.93 -19.87
CA PRO A 265 -33.44 -44.00 -19.45
C PRO A 265 -33.98 -44.26 -18.05
N ASP A 266 -33.50 -45.29 -17.36
CA ASP A 266 -34.12 -45.90 -16.17
C ASP A 266 -34.24 -44.92 -14.98
N ALA A 267 -33.34 -43.93 -14.86
CA ALA A 267 -33.34 -42.99 -13.71
C ALA A 267 -34.53 -42.02 -13.74
N ALA A 268 -35.15 -41.76 -14.90
CA ALA A 268 -36.35 -40.94 -15.00
C ALA A 268 -37.58 -41.60 -14.29
N ASP A 269 -37.59 -42.93 -14.20
CA ASP A 269 -38.68 -43.69 -13.59
C ASP A 269 -38.53 -43.94 -12.08
N LEU A 270 -37.45 -43.45 -11.46
CA LEU A 270 -37.19 -43.53 -10.01
C LEU A 270 -38.30 -42.80 -9.22
N LYS A 271 -38.80 -43.43 -8.16
CA LYS A 271 -39.97 -42.93 -7.40
C LYS A 271 -39.64 -42.34 -6.04
N ARG A 272 -38.52 -42.76 -5.42
CA ARG A 272 -38.18 -42.41 -4.03
C ARG A 272 -36.94 -41.54 -3.99
N VAL A 273 -36.87 -40.67 -3.01
CA VAL A 273 -35.69 -39.86 -2.72
C VAL A 273 -34.51 -40.75 -2.35
N GLY A 274 -33.33 -40.43 -2.86
CA GLY A 274 -32.12 -41.20 -2.60
C GLY A 274 -31.97 -42.49 -3.38
N GLN A 275 -32.97 -42.89 -4.21
CA GLN A 275 -32.77 -43.99 -5.17
C GLN A 275 -31.84 -43.50 -6.30
N PHE A 276 -30.94 -44.38 -6.72
CA PHE A 276 -30.00 -44.06 -7.79
C PHE A 276 -29.62 -45.27 -8.61
N TYR A 277 -29.27 -45.07 -9.85
CA TYR A 277 -28.52 -46.00 -10.67
C TYR A 277 -27.06 -45.60 -10.73
N ILE A 278 -26.17 -46.60 -10.64
CA ILE A 278 -24.74 -46.46 -10.93
C ILE A 278 -24.40 -47.25 -12.18
N GLN A 279 -23.63 -46.61 -13.07
CA GLN A 279 -23.09 -47.21 -14.28
C GLN A 279 -21.57 -46.98 -14.30
N VAL A 280 -20.76 -48.02 -14.57
CA VAL A 280 -19.32 -47.93 -14.75
C VAL A 280 -18.92 -48.45 -16.12
N GLY A 281 -18.05 -47.74 -16.79
CA GLY A 281 -17.50 -48.13 -18.09
C GLY A 281 -18.58 -48.27 -19.17
N ASN A 282 -18.39 -49.25 -20.07
CA ASN A 282 -19.33 -49.60 -21.09
C ASN A 282 -20.16 -50.83 -20.66
N ASN A 283 -20.97 -50.72 -19.59
CA ASN A 283 -21.73 -51.80 -18.92
C ASN A 283 -20.87 -52.81 -18.13
N GLU A 284 -19.72 -52.39 -17.63
CA GLU A 284 -18.89 -53.23 -16.74
C GLU A 284 -19.59 -53.47 -15.39
N TYR A 285 -20.29 -52.45 -14.90
CA TYR A 285 -21.10 -52.51 -13.69
C TYR A 285 -22.33 -51.62 -13.81
N PHE A 286 -23.52 -52.18 -13.49
CA PHE A 286 -24.77 -51.46 -13.45
C PHE A 286 -25.61 -51.95 -12.27
N ALA A 287 -26.02 -51.04 -11.38
CA ALA A 287 -26.82 -51.39 -10.22
C ALA A 287 -27.87 -50.30 -9.87
N LEU A 288 -29.00 -50.74 -9.33
CA LEU A 288 -30.00 -49.89 -8.67
C LEU A 288 -29.73 -49.94 -7.15
N GLY A 289 -29.67 -48.78 -6.52
CA GLY A 289 -29.48 -48.66 -5.07
C GLY A 289 -30.33 -47.61 -4.38
N GLN A 290 -30.34 -47.70 -3.06
CA GLN A 290 -30.82 -46.67 -2.15
C GLN A 290 -29.59 -46.06 -1.45
N SER A 291 -29.42 -44.76 -1.59
CA SER A 291 -28.35 -44.03 -0.91
C SER A 291 -28.53 -44.04 0.61
N ALA A 292 -27.44 -44.12 1.31
CA ALA A 292 -27.46 -43.81 2.74
C ALA A 292 -27.68 -42.32 2.98
N TRP A 293 -28.28 -41.99 4.12
CA TRP A 293 -28.58 -40.61 4.51
C TRP A 293 -27.81 -40.23 5.78
N ALA A 294 -26.83 -39.33 5.63
CA ALA A 294 -25.99 -38.83 6.69
C ALA A 294 -26.71 -37.81 7.59
N GLY A 295 -27.70 -37.07 7.08
CA GLY A 295 -28.52 -36.11 7.83
C GLY A 295 -29.54 -36.74 8.78
N ALA A 296 -29.56 -38.06 8.90
CA ALA A 296 -30.48 -38.77 9.81
C ALA A 296 -30.22 -38.42 11.26
N SER A 297 -31.28 -38.48 12.11
CA SER A 297 -31.13 -38.25 13.56
C SER A 297 -30.13 -39.23 14.19
N TYR A 298 -29.28 -38.75 15.05
CA TYR A 298 -28.36 -39.58 15.82
C TYR A 298 -29.02 -40.07 17.09
N GLU A 299 -29.23 -41.37 17.19
CA GLU A 299 -29.80 -42.07 18.33
C GLU A 299 -28.79 -43.15 18.76
N PRO A 300 -27.82 -42.81 19.67
CA PRO A 300 -26.79 -43.77 20.05
C PRO A 300 -27.39 -45.03 20.69
N SER A 301 -26.97 -46.21 20.21
CA SER A 301 -27.40 -47.51 20.72
C SER A 301 -26.26 -48.54 20.62
N ASP A 302 -26.15 -49.41 21.65
CA ASP A 302 -25.15 -50.50 21.63
C ASP A 302 -25.58 -51.63 20.68
N ILE A 303 -26.85 -51.72 20.37
CA ILE A 303 -27.44 -52.71 19.47
C ILE A 303 -27.94 -52.01 18.21
N ILE A 304 -27.58 -52.54 17.05
CA ILE A 304 -28.09 -52.05 15.77
C ILE A 304 -29.59 -52.33 15.76
N LYS A 305 -30.40 -51.30 15.93
CA LYS A 305 -31.88 -51.40 15.78
C LYS A 305 -32.19 -51.45 14.31
N LYS A 306 -32.20 -52.64 13.68
CA LYS A 306 -32.88 -52.82 12.39
C LYS A 306 -34.33 -52.43 12.63
N LYS A 307 -34.80 -51.37 11.97
CA LYS A 307 -36.23 -51.02 12.00
C LYS A 307 -36.99 -52.17 11.38
N VAL A 308 -37.42 -53.11 12.19
CA VAL A 308 -38.43 -54.10 11.80
C VAL A 308 -39.73 -53.31 11.68
N ASP A 309 -40.37 -53.36 10.51
CA ASP A 309 -41.74 -52.82 10.32
C ASP A 309 -42.69 -53.57 11.20
N THR A 310 -42.92 -53.12 12.42
CA THR A 310 -43.86 -53.71 13.39
C THR A 310 -45.31 -53.25 13.14
N SER A 311 -45.54 -52.46 12.07
CA SER A 311 -46.85 -51.94 11.75
C SER A 311 -47.82 -53.07 11.36
N MET A 312 -48.98 -53.08 11.95
CA MET A 312 -50.09 -53.94 11.52
C MET A 312 -50.69 -53.35 10.25
N LYS A 313 -50.71 -54.13 9.19
CA LYS A 313 -51.29 -53.76 7.91
C LYS A 313 -52.62 -54.49 7.74
N PHE A 314 -53.70 -53.73 7.65
CA PHE A 314 -55.02 -54.26 7.22
C PHE A 314 -54.99 -54.26 5.71
N VAL A 315 -55.12 -55.46 5.17
CA VAL A 315 -55.12 -55.64 3.72
C VAL A 315 -56.55 -56.04 3.24
N SER A 316 -56.92 -55.62 2.03
CA SER A 316 -58.11 -55.98 1.38
C SER A 316 -58.03 -57.42 0.92
N ASN A 317 -59.16 -57.98 0.47
CA ASN A 317 -59.30 -59.35 -0.14
C ASN A 317 -58.43 -59.50 -1.41
N ILE A 318 -57.96 -58.41 -2.02
CA ILE A 318 -57.09 -58.39 -3.19
C ILE A 318 -55.65 -58.07 -2.83
N GLY A 319 -55.32 -58.08 -1.53
CA GLY A 319 -53.93 -57.82 -1.04
C GLY A 319 -53.48 -56.35 -1.01
N SER A 320 -54.37 -55.38 -1.26
CA SER A 320 -54.04 -53.96 -1.12
C SER A 320 -54.06 -53.49 0.36
N VAL A 321 -53.06 -52.70 0.81
CA VAL A 321 -53.09 -52.20 2.18
C VAL A 321 -54.14 -51.11 2.32
N ILE A 322 -55.18 -51.37 3.11
CA ILE A 322 -56.33 -50.47 3.37
C ILE A 322 -55.92 -49.48 4.49
N LYS A 323 -55.28 -49.99 5.53
CA LYS A 323 -54.87 -49.19 6.70
C LYS A 323 -53.56 -49.72 7.30
N LYS A 324 -52.70 -48.87 7.65
CA LYS A 324 -51.46 -49.14 8.39
C LYS A 324 -51.65 -48.57 9.80
N VAL A 325 -51.46 -49.41 10.82
CA VAL A 325 -51.43 -48.96 12.21
C VAL A 325 -49.96 -49.10 12.72
N ASP A 326 -49.31 -47.97 12.93
CA ASP A 326 -47.97 -47.97 13.48
C ASP A 326 -48.02 -48.13 14.99
N ASP A 327 -47.06 -48.92 15.54
CA ASP A 327 -46.93 -49.09 17.00
C ASP A 327 -46.41 -47.78 17.58
N THR A 328 -47.29 -47.06 18.31
CA THR A 328 -46.97 -45.75 18.89
C THR A 328 -46.14 -45.79 20.19
N LEU A 329 -45.74 -46.98 20.65
CA LEU A 329 -44.87 -47.14 21.81
C LEU A 329 -43.39 -46.82 21.43
N LYS A 330 -43.15 -45.57 21.11
CA LYS A 330 -41.78 -45.07 20.98
C LYS A 330 -41.21 -44.87 22.37
N SER A 331 -40.27 -45.76 22.80
CA SER A 331 -39.40 -45.44 23.92
C SER A 331 -38.74 -44.11 23.63
N PRO A 332 -38.67 -43.19 24.59
CA PRO A 332 -38.00 -41.92 24.36
C PRO A 332 -36.50 -42.17 24.13
N THR A 333 -36.12 -42.28 22.88
CA THR A 333 -34.72 -42.35 22.48
C THR A 333 -34.13 -40.92 22.57
N ARG A 334 -33.00 -40.79 23.24
CA ARG A 334 -32.29 -39.52 23.31
C ARG A 334 -31.82 -39.18 21.89
N LYS A 335 -32.29 -38.06 21.37
CA LYS A 335 -31.81 -37.54 20.07
C LYS A 335 -30.67 -36.56 20.35
N ASP A 336 -29.49 -36.89 19.89
CA ASP A 336 -28.26 -36.08 20.03
C ASP A 336 -27.88 -35.37 18.70
N GLY A 337 -28.85 -34.77 18.00
CA GLY A 337 -28.63 -34.07 16.75
C GLY A 337 -28.61 -35.01 15.52
N GLU A 338 -27.87 -34.66 14.50
CA GLU A 338 -27.72 -35.41 13.25
C GLU A 338 -26.47 -36.28 13.26
N GLN A 339 -26.50 -37.42 12.54
CA GLN A 339 -25.33 -38.31 12.38
C GLN A 339 -24.15 -37.57 11.74
N LEU A 340 -24.39 -36.80 10.67
CA LEU A 340 -23.38 -36.00 9.98
C LEU A 340 -22.60 -35.11 10.94
N THR A 341 -23.32 -34.26 11.67
CA THR A 341 -22.70 -33.30 12.60
C THR A 341 -21.84 -33.99 13.64
N ASN A 342 -22.31 -35.07 14.19
CA ASN A 342 -21.62 -35.82 15.25
C ASN A 342 -20.40 -36.61 14.71
N ILE A 343 -20.49 -37.19 13.51
CA ILE A 343 -19.38 -37.89 12.85
C ILE A 343 -18.27 -36.86 12.47
N VAL A 344 -18.65 -35.72 11.90
CA VAL A 344 -17.68 -34.64 11.56
C VAL A 344 -16.95 -34.17 12.82
N LYS A 345 -17.69 -33.96 13.92
CA LYS A 345 -17.10 -33.59 15.23
C LYS A 345 -16.12 -34.65 15.74
N TYR A 346 -16.49 -35.92 15.63
CA TYR A 346 -15.62 -37.02 16.05
C TYR A 346 -14.35 -37.12 15.22
N ILE A 347 -14.47 -37.03 13.87
CA ILE A 347 -13.31 -37.02 12.97
C ILE A 347 -12.37 -35.80 13.25
N TYR A 348 -12.97 -34.63 13.52
CA TYR A 348 -12.19 -33.42 13.90
C TYR A 348 -11.40 -33.63 15.19
N GLN A 349 -12.02 -34.29 16.21
CA GLN A 349 -11.34 -34.62 17.46
C GLN A 349 -10.21 -35.63 17.25
N LEU A 350 -10.43 -36.66 16.47
CA LEU A 350 -9.37 -37.61 16.06
C LEU A 350 -8.25 -36.91 15.32
N GLY A 351 -8.56 -36.01 14.38
CA GLY A 351 -7.54 -35.23 13.65
C GLY A 351 -6.68 -34.36 14.56
N LYS A 352 -7.27 -33.80 15.63
CA LYS A 352 -6.52 -33.07 16.65
C LYS A 352 -5.63 -34.00 17.48
N HIS A 353 -6.14 -35.15 17.90
CA HIS A 353 -5.39 -36.13 18.65
C HIS A 353 -4.18 -36.67 17.88
N GLU A 354 -4.37 -37.00 16.63
CA GLU A 354 -3.31 -37.48 15.71
C GLU A 354 -2.42 -36.35 15.18
N ASN A 355 -2.62 -35.09 15.64
CA ASN A 355 -1.86 -33.93 15.22
C ASN A 355 -1.77 -33.73 13.71
N ILE A 356 -2.89 -34.02 13.00
CA ILE A 356 -3.00 -33.90 11.55
C ILE A 356 -2.96 -32.43 11.15
N LYS A 357 -1.94 -32.03 10.40
CA LYS A 357 -1.73 -30.68 9.88
C LYS A 357 -1.74 -30.70 8.35
N LEU A 358 -2.92 -30.81 7.75
CA LEU A 358 -3.03 -30.55 6.31
C LEU A 358 -2.93 -29.06 6.06
N LYS A 359 -2.06 -28.68 5.14
CA LYS A 359 -2.01 -27.30 4.64
C LYS A 359 -3.24 -27.06 3.77
N PRO A 360 -3.99 -25.96 3.99
CA PRO A 360 -5.03 -25.58 3.04
C PRO A 360 -4.39 -25.39 1.66
N LEU A 361 -5.12 -25.73 0.62
CA LEU A 361 -4.63 -25.68 -0.76
C LEU A 361 -4.37 -24.26 -1.22
N TRP A 362 -5.10 -23.31 -0.66
CA TRP A 362 -4.88 -21.87 -0.83
C TRP A 362 -5.02 -21.16 0.50
N LEU A 363 -4.34 -20.04 0.59
CA LEU A 363 -4.49 -19.12 1.70
C LEU A 363 -5.77 -18.30 1.50
N ASP A 364 -6.38 -17.86 2.58
CA ASP A 364 -7.49 -16.91 2.53
C ASP A 364 -7.09 -15.66 1.75
N ASN A 365 -8.09 -15.02 1.14
CA ASN A 365 -7.86 -13.74 0.47
C ASN A 365 -7.24 -12.74 1.43
N ILE A 366 -6.33 -11.90 0.92
CA ILE A 366 -5.84 -10.77 1.69
C ILE A 366 -7.05 -9.93 2.14
N PRO A 367 -7.21 -9.64 3.43
CA PRO A 367 -8.30 -8.83 3.94
C PRO A 367 -8.32 -7.43 3.29
N ASN A 368 -9.50 -6.83 3.18
CA ASN A 368 -9.65 -5.48 2.63
C ASN A 368 -9.05 -4.39 3.52
N VAL A 369 -8.94 -4.69 4.81
CA VAL A 369 -8.31 -3.81 5.82
C VAL A 369 -7.27 -4.61 6.56
N ILE A 370 -6.03 -4.14 6.52
CA ILE A 370 -4.89 -4.74 7.19
C ILE A 370 -4.16 -3.65 7.96
N MET A 371 -3.85 -3.91 9.23
CA MET A 371 -3.06 -2.99 10.05
C MET A 371 -1.56 -3.26 9.90
N LEU A 372 -0.77 -2.20 9.77
CA LEU A 372 0.68 -2.28 9.59
C LEU A 372 1.36 -3.09 10.71
N ASP A 373 0.97 -2.85 11.96
CA ASP A 373 1.52 -3.56 13.11
C ASP A 373 1.24 -5.07 13.08
N ASN A 374 0.07 -5.47 12.53
CA ASN A 374 -0.26 -6.89 12.37
C ASN A 374 0.64 -7.54 11.33
N ILE A 375 0.95 -6.85 10.23
CA ILE A 375 1.89 -7.33 9.21
C ILE A 375 3.28 -7.50 9.81
N LYS A 376 3.77 -6.49 10.54
CA LYS A 376 5.09 -6.55 11.16
C LYS A 376 5.21 -7.72 12.13
N LYS A 377 4.17 -7.97 12.94
CA LYS A 377 4.11 -9.12 13.87
C LYS A 377 4.01 -10.45 13.13
N LYS A 378 3.10 -10.56 12.15
CA LYS A 378 2.86 -11.78 11.35
C LYS A 378 4.12 -12.29 10.68
N TYR A 379 4.95 -11.38 10.14
CA TYR A 379 6.16 -11.72 9.39
C TYR A 379 7.45 -11.54 10.20
N ASN A 380 7.35 -11.25 11.50
CA ASN A 380 8.51 -10.99 12.37
C ASN A 380 9.53 -10.05 11.71
N ILE A 381 9.05 -8.88 11.24
CA ILE A 381 9.87 -7.95 10.48
C ILE A 381 10.82 -7.23 11.43
N GLN A 382 12.10 -7.44 11.22
CA GLN A 382 13.17 -6.76 11.94
C GLN A 382 13.79 -5.69 11.06
N LYS A 383 14.22 -4.60 11.67
CA LYS A 383 15.00 -3.54 11.06
C LYS A 383 16.35 -4.11 10.58
N LYS A 384 16.76 -3.74 9.38
CA LYS A 384 18.13 -3.98 8.90
C LYS A 384 18.97 -2.73 9.16
N GLU A 385 20.17 -2.93 9.66
CA GLU A 385 21.11 -1.84 9.87
C GLU A 385 21.53 -1.23 8.52
N ASN A 386 21.57 0.09 8.48
CA ASN A 386 21.99 0.90 7.33
C ASN A 386 21.16 0.66 6.03
N GLU A 387 19.93 0.16 6.16
CA GLU A 387 18.99 0.01 5.04
C GLU A 387 17.59 0.47 5.43
N VAL A 388 17.08 1.48 4.74
CA VAL A 388 15.70 1.95 4.93
C VAL A 388 14.79 1.17 3.98
N ILE A 389 14.02 0.24 4.54
CA ILE A 389 13.11 -0.64 3.79
C ILE A 389 11.73 -0.60 4.46
N PRO A 390 10.89 0.39 4.13
CA PRO A 390 9.56 0.48 4.71
C PRO A 390 8.64 -0.65 4.24
N VAL A 391 7.69 -0.98 5.12
CA VAL A 391 6.60 -1.93 4.86
C VAL A 391 5.33 -1.14 4.64
N VAL A 392 4.64 -1.40 3.52
CA VAL A 392 3.46 -0.63 3.13
C VAL A 392 2.20 -1.47 2.94
N GLY A 393 2.31 -2.80 3.05
CA GLY A 393 1.17 -3.67 2.84
C GLY A 393 1.51 -5.16 2.86
N GLU A 394 0.60 -5.96 2.35
CA GLU A 394 0.73 -7.41 2.20
C GLU A 394 0.37 -7.82 0.77
N TYR A 395 1.20 -8.63 0.13
CA TYR A 395 0.94 -9.17 -1.20
C TYR A 395 0.52 -10.64 -1.17
N ASP A 396 -0.22 -11.06 -2.19
CA ASP A 396 -0.65 -12.44 -2.43
C ASP A 396 0.12 -13.04 -3.60
N ASP A 397 0.62 -14.26 -3.40
CA ASP A 397 1.26 -15.08 -4.41
C ASP A 397 0.57 -16.45 -4.46
N PRO A 398 -0.60 -16.54 -5.09
CA PRO A 398 -1.36 -17.79 -5.16
C PRO A 398 -0.61 -18.86 -5.95
N TYR A 399 0.29 -18.46 -6.85
CA TYR A 399 1.09 -19.38 -7.64
C TYR A 399 2.09 -20.19 -6.79
N ASN A 400 2.68 -19.56 -5.76
CA ASN A 400 3.58 -20.22 -4.82
C ASN A 400 2.91 -20.51 -3.48
N GLN A 401 1.57 -20.36 -3.38
CA GLN A 401 0.76 -20.58 -2.16
C GLN A 401 1.33 -19.84 -0.95
N ARG A 402 1.68 -18.57 -1.12
CA ARG A 402 2.25 -17.74 -0.06
C ARG A 402 1.72 -16.31 -0.11
N GLN A 403 1.77 -15.66 1.03
CA GLN A 403 1.58 -14.23 1.21
C GLN A 403 2.85 -13.64 1.80
N GLY A 404 3.08 -12.36 1.60
CA GLY A 404 4.25 -11.71 2.13
C GLY A 404 4.08 -10.20 2.30
N PRO A 405 4.96 -9.56 3.10
CA PRO A 405 4.91 -8.12 3.31
C PRO A 405 5.39 -7.37 2.06
N VAL A 406 4.68 -6.31 1.70
CA VAL A 406 5.12 -5.38 0.66
C VAL A 406 6.20 -4.49 1.25
N LYS A 407 7.43 -4.72 0.84
CA LYS A 407 8.64 -3.99 1.26
C LYS A 407 9.17 -3.16 0.12
N ILE A 408 9.45 -1.90 0.36
CA ILE A 408 10.09 -1.03 -0.64
C ILE A 408 11.59 -0.97 -0.34
N ASP A 409 12.37 -1.73 -1.12
CA ASP A 409 13.84 -1.76 -1.02
C ASP A 409 14.43 -0.76 -2.01
N PHE A 410 14.64 0.45 -1.57
CA PHE A 410 15.12 1.55 -2.43
C PHE A 410 16.52 1.27 -3.03
N LYS A 411 17.36 0.48 -2.37
CA LYS A 411 18.67 0.11 -2.93
C LYS A 411 18.53 -0.75 -4.19
N LYS A 412 17.57 -1.68 -4.20
CA LYS A 412 17.32 -2.55 -5.35
C LYS A 412 16.37 -1.93 -6.36
N GLN A 413 15.34 -1.27 -5.88
CA GLN A 413 14.21 -0.79 -6.68
C GLN A 413 14.37 0.66 -7.13
N GLY A 414 15.23 1.47 -6.47
CA GLY A 414 15.44 2.86 -6.79
C GLY A 414 14.24 3.75 -6.45
N ASN A 415 14.03 4.80 -7.25
CA ASN A 415 12.89 5.69 -7.12
C ASN A 415 11.57 4.97 -7.40
N VAL A 416 10.48 5.47 -6.82
CA VAL A 416 9.15 4.82 -6.84
C VAL A 416 8.07 5.75 -7.38
N ILE A 417 7.25 5.26 -8.31
CA ILE A 417 6.01 5.91 -8.72
C ILE A 417 4.82 5.07 -8.27
N VAL A 418 3.85 5.73 -7.63
CA VAL A 418 2.57 5.13 -7.25
C VAL A 418 1.46 5.74 -8.10
N TYR A 419 0.94 4.97 -9.04
CA TYR A 419 -0.16 5.35 -9.89
C TYR A 419 -1.51 4.95 -9.29
N GLY A 420 -2.52 5.79 -9.47
CA GLY A 420 -3.88 5.48 -9.05
C GLY A 420 -4.83 6.66 -9.23
N ASN A 421 -6.10 6.40 -9.47
CA ASN A 421 -7.11 7.43 -9.58
C ASN A 421 -7.41 8.12 -8.23
N ALA A 422 -8.32 9.06 -8.21
CA ALA A 422 -8.86 9.59 -6.97
C ALA A 422 -9.46 8.44 -6.13
N GLU A 423 -9.33 8.50 -4.80
CA GLU A 423 -9.85 7.49 -3.87
C GLU A 423 -9.25 6.07 -3.99
N SER A 424 -8.22 5.88 -4.82
CA SER A 424 -7.53 4.58 -4.94
C SER A 424 -6.70 4.19 -3.71
N GLY A 425 -6.41 5.14 -2.81
CA GLY A 425 -5.58 4.92 -1.63
C GLY A 425 -4.10 5.31 -1.79
N LYS A 426 -3.74 6.13 -2.80
CA LYS A 426 -2.37 6.66 -2.97
C LYS A 426 -1.85 7.36 -1.72
N GLU A 427 -2.68 8.23 -1.14
CA GLU A 427 -2.33 8.98 0.08
C GLU A 427 -2.10 8.05 1.27
N THR A 428 -2.94 7.02 1.41
CA THR A 428 -2.75 5.99 2.44
C THR A 428 -1.44 5.24 2.23
N PHE A 429 -1.10 4.89 0.99
CA PHE A 429 0.16 4.22 0.68
C PHE A 429 1.36 5.07 1.09
N ILE A 430 1.40 6.34 0.67
CA ILE A 430 2.49 7.26 1.02
C ILE A 430 2.54 7.53 2.52
N SER A 431 1.40 7.79 3.14
CA SER A 431 1.34 8.03 4.60
C SER A 431 1.80 6.83 5.40
N THR A 432 1.45 5.61 4.97
CA THR A 432 1.93 4.38 5.61
C THR A 432 3.45 4.23 5.47
N MET A 433 3.98 4.56 4.29
CA MET A 433 5.42 4.56 4.05
C MET A 433 6.16 5.59 4.93
N VAL A 434 5.67 6.84 4.97
CA VAL A 434 6.23 7.89 5.84
C VAL A 434 6.18 7.46 7.30
N TYR A 435 5.01 7.01 7.75
CA TYR A 435 4.84 6.56 9.14
C TYR A 435 5.78 5.39 9.49
N ASP A 436 5.93 4.43 8.60
CA ASP A 436 6.82 3.29 8.83
C ASP A 436 8.28 3.71 8.93
N ILE A 437 8.72 4.64 8.09
CA ILE A 437 10.08 5.20 8.14
C ILE A 437 10.31 5.92 9.46
N ILE A 438 9.47 6.90 9.82
CA ILE A 438 9.67 7.69 11.07
C ILE A 438 9.56 6.85 12.34
N SER A 439 8.79 5.76 12.29
CA SER A 439 8.58 4.88 13.45
C SER A 439 9.68 3.84 13.63
N THR A 440 10.39 3.47 12.57
CA THR A 440 11.33 2.36 12.54
C THR A 440 12.78 2.81 12.55
N TYR A 441 13.08 3.91 11.85
CA TYR A 441 14.45 4.41 11.64
C TYR A 441 14.70 5.66 12.48
N SER A 442 15.97 6.02 12.68
CA SER A 442 16.38 7.25 13.35
C SER A 442 16.53 8.40 12.35
N VAL A 443 16.58 9.63 12.83
CA VAL A 443 16.85 10.83 11.99
C VAL A 443 18.21 10.74 11.28
N LYS A 444 19.18 10.06 11.89
CA LYS A 444 20.51 9.79 11.31
C LYS A 444 20.50 8.80 10.16
N GLU A 445 19.44 8.00 10.02
CA GLU A 445 19.29 7.01 8.94
C GLU A 445 18.40 7.52 7.82
N ALA A 446 17.33 8.28 8.14
CA ALA A 446 16.33 8.75 7.17
C ALA A 446 15.86 10.16 7.48
N GLN A 447 15.86 11.01 6.48
CA GLN A 447 15.28 12.34 6.50
C GLN A 447 14.36 12.53 5.30
N MET A 448 13.33 13.35 5.43
CA MET A 448 12.31 13.49 4.38
C MET A 448 11.93 14.94 4.15
N TYR A 449 11.68 15.28 2.89
CA TYR A 449 11.00 16.50 2.47
C TYR A 449 9.73 16.10 1.73
N LEU A 450 8.59 16.59 2.21
CA LEU A 450 7.27 16.25 1.68
C LEU A 450 6.74 17.41 0.84
N ILE A 451 6.41 17.15 -0.40
CA ILE A 451 5.80 18.11 -1.32
C ILE A 451 4.38 17.62 -1.57
N ASP A 452 3.39 18.35 -1.09
CA ASP A 452 1.97 17.95 -1.19
C ASP A 452 1.16 18.98 -1.98
N PHE A 453 0.89 18.64 -3.23
CA PHE A 453 0.06 19.41 -4.15
C PHE A 453 -1.34 18.80 -4.32
N GLY A 454 -1.72 17.91 -3.43
CA GLY A 454 -3.01 17.24 -3.39
C GLY A 454 -3.90 17.76 -2.26
N SER A 455 -4.28 16.84 -1.38
CA SER A 455 -5.21 17.06 -0.28
C SER A 455 -4.58 17.61 1.01
N GLU A 456 -3.30 17.97 1.00
CA GLU A 456 -2.53 18.33 2.19
C GLU A 456 -2.48 17.25 3.27
N ALA A 457 -2.70 15.98 2.88
CA ALA A 457 -2.72 14.86 3.81
C ALA A 457 -1.38 14.62 4.53
N LEU A 458 -0.27 15.03 3.90
CA LEU A 458 1.06 14.89 4.47
C LEU A 458 1.42 15.98 5.49
N LYS A 459 0.65 17.06 5.58
CA LYS A 459 0.87 18.17 6.51
C LYS A 459 0.91 17.73 7.98
N ILE A 460 0.18 16.68 8.31
CA ILE A 460 0.15 16.12 9.67
C ILE A 460 1.52 15.66 10.17
N PHE A 461 2.43 15.28 9.27
CA PHE A 461 3.77 14.81 9.62
C PHE A 461 4.81 15.93 9.82
N LYS A 462 4.43 17.20 9.61
CA LYS A 462 5.34 18.35 9.58
C LYS A 462 6.26 18.43 10.81
N ASP A 463 5.72 18.16 11.98
CA ASP A 463 6.45 18.32 13.25
C ASP A 463 7.25 17.08 13.67
N ALA A 464 7.28 16.04 12.82
CA ALA A 464 8.09 14.85 13.09
C ALA A 464 9.60 15.14 12.91
N PRO A 465 10.48 14.61 13.77
CA PRO A 465 11.90 14.98 13.75
C PRO A 465 12.63 14.59 12.45
N HIS A 466 12.10 13.60 11.71
CA HIS A 466 12.64 13.15 10.42
C HIS A 466 12.25 14.05 9.24
N ILE A 467 11.28 14.95 9.43
CA ILE A 467 10.72 15.79 8.37
C ILE A 467 11.39 17.15 8.41
N GLY A 468 12.17 17.47 7.38
CA GLY A 468 12.76 18.79 7.24
C GLY A 468 11.70 19.85 6.96
N ASP A 469 10.82 19.62 6.01
CA ASP A 469 9.65 20.49 5.80
C ASP A 469 8.54 19.76 5.03
N VAL A 470 7.32 20.34 5.07
CA VAL A 470 6.19 20.00 4.21
C VAL A 470 5.87 21.23 3.37
N VAL A 471 6.01 21.07 2.05
CA VAL A 471 5.85 22.16 1.08
C VAL A 471 4.50 22.00 0.37
N LEU A 472 3.68 23.04 0.45
CA LEU A 472 2.35 23.09 -0.18
C LEU A 472 2.40 23.90 -1.49
N SER A 473 1.33 23.86 -2.28
CA SER A 473 1.23 24.58 -3.57
C SER A 473 1.44 26.10 -3.45
N THR A 474 1.17 26.66 -2.29
CA THR A 474 1.38 28.10 -1.97
C THR A 474 2.83 28.44 -1.69
N ASP A 475 3.68 27.48 -1.38
CA ASP A 475 5.04 27.67 -0.90
C ASP A 475 6.09 27.65 -2.03
N THR A 476 5.88 28.39 -3.08
CA THR A 476 6.72 28.36 -4.30
C THR A 476 8.20 28.66 -4.07
N GLU A 477 8.51 29.52 -3.08
CA GLU A 477 9.89 29.84 -2.72
C GLU A 477 10.63 28.65 -2.13
N LYS A 478 9.95 27.84 -1.29
CA LYS A 478 10.54 26.66 -0.68
C LYS A 478 10.95 25.60 -1.70
N ILE A 479 10.21 25.46 -2.79
CA ILE A 479 10.55 24.51 -3.88
C ILE A 479 11.89 24.86 -4.52
N ASN A 480 12.12 26.13 -4.87
CA ASN A 480 13.41 26.56 -5.41
C ASN A 480 14.54 26.21 -4.46
N ARG A 481 14.37 26.56 -3.18
CA ARG A 481 15.36 26.29 -2.14
C ARG A 481 15.64 24.82 -1.95
N LEU A 482 14.60 24.01 -1.91
CA LEU A 482 14.74 22.55 -1.76
C LEU A 482 15.61 21.98 -2.88
N PHE A 483 15.35 22.33 -4.14
CA PHE A 483 16.15 21.82 -5.25
C PHE A 483 17.60 22.32 -5.22
N GLU A 484 17.86 23.57 -4.81
CA GLU A 484 19.21 24.08 -4.61
C GLU A 484 19.95 23.32 -3.49
N ILE A 485 19.27 23.02 -2.39
CA ILE A 485 19.82 22.22 -1.28
C ILE A 485 20.16 20.81 -1.76
N LEU A 486 19.24 20.16 -2.48
CA LEU A 486 19.46 18.81 -2.97
C LEU A 486 20.62 18.73 -3.97
N GLN A 487 20.77 19.71 -4.85
CA GLN A 487 21.90 19.78 -5.78
C GLN A 487 23.23 19.96 -5.05
N ARG A 488 23.26 20.85 -4.06
CA ARG A 488 24.45 21.06 -3.21
C ARG A 488 24.79 19.81 -2.40
N GLU A 489 23.79 19.17 -1.82
CA GLU A 489 23.97 17.95 -1.04
C GLU A 489 24.43 16.79 -1.93
N MET A 490 23.89 16.64 -3.12
CA MET A 490 24.35 15.65 -4.08
C MET A 490 25.82 15.87 -4.45
N LYS A 491 26.23 17.12 -4.71
CA LYS A 491 27.62 17.45 -5.01
C LYS A 491 28.53 17.15 -3.82
N ARG A 492 28.16 17.56 -2.61
CA ARG A 492 28.90 17.27 -1.37
C ARG A 492 29.09 15.76 -1.18
N ARG A 493 28.01 14.95 -1.37
CA ARG A 493 28.08 13.49 -1.26
C ARG A 493 28.94 12.87 -2.36
N THR A 494 28.87 13.40 -3.56
CA THR A 494 29.74 12.94 -4.66
C THR A 494 31.23 13.13 -4.30
N GLU A 495 31.62 14.27 -3.74
CA GLU A 495 32.99 14.54 -3.31
C GLU A 495 33.43 13.60 -2.18
N ILE A 496 32.60 13.43 -1.15
CA ILE A 496 32.89 12.55 0.01
C ILE A 496 33.00 11.09 -0.42
N LEU A 497 32.04 10.60 -1.21
CA LEU A 497 31.95 9.20 -1.59
C LEU A 497 32.87 8.81 -2.76
N SER A 498 33.60 9.75 -3.34
CA SER A 498 34.54 9.48 -4.43
C SER A 498 35.60 8.45 -4.07
N ASN A 499 36.03 8.43 -2.80
CA ASN A 499 37.02 7.48 -2.27
C ASN A 499 36.40 6.14 -1.81
N TYR A 500 35.08 5.96 -1.92
CA TYR A 500 34.33 4.81 -1.44
C TYR A 500 33.47 4.17 -2.57
N ASP A 501 33.89 4.34 -3.83
CA ASP A 501 33.16 3.85 -5.03
C ASP A 501 31.68 4.30 -5.09
N GLY A 502 31.35 5.37 -4.36
CA GLY A 502 29.99 5.88 -4.21
C GLY A 502 29.13 5.03 -3.27
N ASP A 503 29.67 4.12 -2.47
CA ASP A 503 28.91 3.30 -1.52
C ASP A 503 28.86 3.97 -0.14
N ILE A 504 27.65 4.43 0.23
CA ILE A 504 27.38 5.06 1.54
C ILE A 504 27.67 4.10 2.69
N LYS A 505 27.42 2.80 2.54
CA LYS A 505 27.68 1.83 3.61
C LYS A 505 29.17 1.66 3.88
N LEU A 506 29.98 1.60 2.82
CA LEU A 506 31.41 1.56 2.99
C LEU A 506 31.92 2.80 3.74
N TYR A 507 31.43 3.97 3.35
CA TYR A 507 31.76 5.21 4.03
C TYR A 507 31.36 5.20 5.52
N ILE A 508 30.10 4.84 5.83
CA ILE A 508 29.61 4.79 7.21
C ILE A 508 30.40 3.77 8.04
N ASN A 509 30.66 2.58 7.50
CA ASN A 509 31.37 1.53 8.21
C ASN A 509 32.84 1.91 8.49
N ASP A 510 33.49 2.62 7.57
CA ASP A 510 34.89 3.00 7.70
C ASP A 510 35.08 4.22 8.60
N THR A 511 34.22 5.21 8.46
CA THR A 511 34.39 6.50 9.17
C THR A 511 33.57 6.61 10.45
N GLY A 512 32.53 5.80 10.60
CA GLY A 512 31.51 5.98 11.65
C GLY A 512 30.66 7.24 11.49
N ALA A 513 30.81 7.97 10.37
CA ALA A 513 30.08 9.20 10.11
C ALA A 513 28.63 8.91 9.70
N GLU A 514 27.74 9.83 10.04
CA GLU A 514 26.33 9.75 9.72
C GLU A 514 26.07 10.30 8.30
N MET A 515 25.32 9.57 7.50
CA MET A 515 24.87 10.01 6.18
C MET A 515 23.43 9.49 5.93
N PRO A 516 22.41 10.24 6.38
CA PRO A 516 21.01 9.81 6.24
C PRO A 516 20.59 9.67 4.78
N GLN A 517 19.71 8.71 4.49
CA GLN A 517 19.00 8.71 3.22
C GLN A 517 17.98 9.85 3.22
N VAL A 518 17.95 10.62 2.14
CA VAL A 518 17.06 11.77 1.97
C VAL A 518 15.94 11.41 1.00
N PHE A 519 14.71 11.38 1.49
CA PHE A 519 13.53 11.06 0.70
C PHE A 519 12.80 12.34 0.30
N ILE A 520 12.53 12.48 -0.98
CA ILE A 520 11.70 13.53 -1.54
C ILE A 520 10.40 12.90 -2.01
N ILE A 521 9.32 13.21 -1.33
CA ILE A 521 8.00 12.64 -1.60
C ILE A 521 7.14 13.72 -2.26
N ILE A 522 6.74 13.51 -3.51
CA ILE A 522 5.87 14.43 -4.25
C ILE A 522 4.49 13.78 -4.38
N ASN A 523 3.56 14.24 -3.58
CA ASN A 523 2.16 13.84 -3.68
C ASN A 523 1.42 14.72 -4.69
N ASN A 524 0.77 14.09 -5.65
CA ASN A 524 0.12 14.71 -6.80
C ASN A 524 1.12 15.44 -7.73
N TYR A 525 1.85 14.66 -8.51
CA TYR A 525 2.84 15.16 -9.47
C TYR A 525 2.20 16.03 -10.57
N GLU A 526 0.95 15.78 -10.96
CA GLU A 526 0.20 16.61 -11.88
C GLU A 526 0.06 18.04 -11.38
N GLY A 527 -0.37 18.20 -10.12
CA GLY A 527 -0.46 19.51 -9.49
C GLY A 527 0.91 20.21 -9.39
N PHE A 528 1.99 19.46 -9.20
CA PHE A 528 3.34 20.01 -9.25
C PHE A 528 3.67 20.55 -10.67
N VAL A 529 3.37 19.80 -11.72
CA VAL A 529 3.62 20.22 -13.10
C VAL A 529 2.71 21.40 -13.51
N GLU A 530 1.46 21.41 -13.07
CA GLU A 530 0.54 22.53 -13.32
C GLU A 530 1.06 23.85 -12.73
N ASN A 531 1.67 23.82 -11.55
CA ASN A 531 2.22 25.00 -10.90
C ASN A 531 3.54 25.48 -11.49
N PHE A 532 4.40 24.56 -11.93
CA PHE A 532 5.79 24.90 -12.31
C PHE A 532 6.14 24.63 -13.77
N GLY A 533 5.27 23.96 -14.53
CA GLY A 533 5.52 23.59 -15.93
C GLY A 533 6.81 22.77 -16.06
N GLU A 534 7.71 23.22 -16.94
CA GLU A 534 8.99 22.55 -17.24
C GLU A 534 10.17 23.08 -16.41
N LYS A 535 9.91 24.03 -15.55
CA LYS A 535 10.97 24.77 -14.82
C LYS A 535 11.97 23.87 -14.11
N TYR A 536 11.52 22.76 -13.54
CA TYR A 536 12.36 21.85 -12.76
C TYR A 536 12.65 20.52 -13.44
N ASP A 537 12.24 20.30 -14.68
CA ASP A 537 12.37 19.01 -15.36
C ASP A 537 13.83 18.53 -15.42
N ASP A 538 14.78 19.38 -15.80
CA ASP A 538 16.17 18.99 -15.92
C ASP A 538 16.82 18.71 -14.56
N VAL A 539 16.43 19.45 -13.53
CA VAL A 539 16.90 19.24 -12.14
C VAL A 539 16.35 17.93 -11.60
N LEU A 540 15.03 17.70 -11.74
CA LEU A 540 14.39 16.45 -11.33
C LEU A 540 14.97 15.25 -12.07
N LEU A 541 15.16 15.37 -13.38
CA LEU A 541 15.75 14.30 -14.19
C LEU A 541 17.15 13.93 -13.69
N THR A 542 17.98 14.92 -13.38
CA THR A 542 19.34 14.71 -12.88
C THR A 542 19.33 14.09 -11.49
N LEU A 543 18.55 14.64 -10.58
CA LEU A 543 18.44 14.14 -9.20
C LEU A 543 17.84 12.71 -9.15
N CYS A 544 16.81 12.44 -9.95
CA CYS A 544 16.23 11.09 -10.01
C CYS A 544 17.17 10.05 -10.63
N ARG A 545 18.03 10.45 -11.58
CA ARG A 545 18.98 9.55 -12.24
C ARG A 545 20.18 9.25 -11.37
N GLU A 546 20.77 10.26 -10.78
CA GLU A 546 22.06 10.17 -10.08
C GLU A 546 21.91 10.09 -8.57
N GLY A 547 20.88 10.72 -8.02
CA GLY A 547 20.68 10.86 -6.57
C GLY A 547 20.60 9.55 -5.80
N ILE A 548 20.05 8.49 -6.42
CA ILE A 548 19.91 7.16 -5.79
C ILE A 548 21.26 6.65 -5.29
N LYS A 549 22.31 6.83 -6.09
CA LYS A 549 23.68 6.41 -5.74
C LYS A 549 24.18 7.11 -4.48
N TYR A 550 23.72 8.32 -4.27
CA TYR A 550 24.12 9.18 -3.15
C TYR A 550 23.05 9.23 -2.04
N GLY A 551 22.08 8.30 -2.03
CA GLY A 551 21.05 8.22 -1.00
C GLY A 551 19.99 9.32 -1.06
N ILE A 552 19.79 9.94 -2.23
CA ILE A 552 18.70 10.88 -2.50
C ILE A 552 17.65 10.16 -3.34
N ILE A 553 16.45 9.97 -2.79
CA ILE A 553 15.43 9.06 -3.31
C ILE A 553 14.13 9.82 -3.52
N PHE A 554 13.53 9.62 -4.68
CA PHE A 554 12.25 10.22 -5.03
C PHE A 554 11.12 9.20 -4.98
N VAL A 555 10.01 9.59 -4.37
CA VAL A 555 8.74 8.86 -4.40
C VAL A 555 7.66 9.83 -4.89
N ILE A 556 6.99 9.50 -5.98
CA ILE A 556 5.96 10.37 -6.55
C ILE A 556 4.63 9.64 -6.68
N THR A 557 3.52 10.35 -6.53
CA THR A 557 2.19 9.84 -6.87
C THR A 557 1.67 10.52 -8.12
N ALA A 558 0.97 9.75 -8.96
CA ALA A 558 0.36 10.22 -10.19
C ALA A 558 -0.99 9.54 -10.42
N SER A 559 -1.90 10.19 -11.17
CA SER A 559 -3.25 9.66 -11.40
C SER A 559 -3.32 8.70 -12.60
N ALA A 560 -2.51 8.93 -13.63
CA ALA A 560 -2.50 8.16 -14.87
C ALA A 560 -1.07 7.98 -15.41
N TYR A 561 -0.89 7.02 -16.29
CA TYR A 561 0.40 6.75 -16.93
C TYR A 561 1.01 7.99 -17.59
N ASN A 562 0.20 8.72 -18.33
CA ASN A 562 0.63 9.90 -19.11
C ASN A 562 0.90 11.14 -18.25
N SER A 563 0.53 11.13 -16.97
CA SER A 563 0.78 12.24 -16.05
C SER A 563 2.27 12.46 -15.77
N VAL A 564 3.07 11.40 -15.90
CA VAL A 564 4.53 11.48 -15.72
C VAL A 564 5.21 11.35 -17.08
N ARG A 565 5.98 12.38 -17.46
CA ARG A 565 6.69 12.36 -18.74
C ARG A 565 7.59 11.14 -18.87
N TYR A 566 7.59 10.51 -20.03
CA TYR A 566 8.33 9.27 -20.29
C TYR A 566 9.81 9.36 -19.89
N ARG A 567 10.49 10.47 -20.25
CA ARG A 567 11.90 10.70 -19.92
C ARG A 567 12.17 10.68 -18.41
N LEU A 568 11.26 11.20 -17.60
CA LEU A 568 11.36 11.18 -16.15
C LEU A 568 11.02 9.79 -15.60
N SER A 569 9.94 9.16 -16.10
CA SER A 569 9.46 7.87 -15.59
C SER A 569 10.47 6.73 -15.78
N GLN A 570 11.39 6.83 -16.74
CA GLN A 570 12.48 5.86 -16.92
C GLN A 570 13.45 5.78 -15.74
N ASN A 571 13.55 6.82 -14.92
CA ASN A 571 14.41 6.84 -13.73
C ASN A 571 13.73 6.25 -12.49
N PHE A 572 12.53 5.73 -12.64
CA PHE A 572 11.76 5.08 -11.59
C PHE A 572 11.62 3.60 -11.92
N LYS A 573 12.45 2.77 -11.30
CA LYS A 573 12.43 1.32 -11.54
C LYS A 573 11.21 0.64 -10.94
N GLN A 574 10.79 1.10 -9.76
CA GLN A 574 9.62 0.56 -9.09
C GLN A 574 8.38 1.37 -9.45
N LYS A 575 7.45 0.73 -10.13
CA LYS A 575 6.14 1.27 -10.44
C LYS A 575 5.08 0.44 -9.74
N ILE A 576 4.15 1.11 -9.12
CA ILE A 576 3.04 0.51 -8.37
C ILE A 576 1.75 1.05 -8.97
N ALA A 577 0.79 0.19 -9.24
CA ALA A 577 -0.48 0.59 -9.81
C ALA A 577 -1.62 0.19 -8.86
N LEU A 578 -2.28 1.18 -8.28
CA LEU A 578 -3.54 1.03 -7.55
C LEU A 578 -4.70 1.02 -8.55
N GLN A 579 -5.91 1.41 -8.15
CA GLN A 579 -7.04 1.52 -9.06
C GLN A 579 -6.80 2.63 -10.09
N LEU A 580 -6.98 2.31 -11.38
CA LEU A 580 -6.84 3.22 -12.51
C LEU A 580 -8.17 3.38 -13.24
N ASN A 581 -8.37 4.54 -13.87
CA ASN A 581 -9.58 4.80 -14.67
C ASN A 581 -9.55 4.07 -16.02
N ASN A 582 -8.35 3.90 -16.60
CA ASN A 582 -8.14 3.20 -17.84
C ASN A 582 -7.42 1.86 -17.58
N GLU A 583 -8.06 0.76 -17.97
CA GLU A 583 -7.50 -0.58 -17.81
C GLU A 583 -6.22 -0.81 -18.65
N ASP A 584 -6.06 -0.12 -19.77
CA ASP A 584 -4.87 -0.25 -20.61
C ASP A 584 -3.63 0.36 -19.97
N ASP A 585 -3.79 1.30 -19.04
CA ASP A 585 -2.66 1.90 -18.35
C ASP A 585 -1.88 0.89 -17.50
N TYR A 586 -2.52 -0.19 -17.01
CA TYR A 586 -1.79 -1.25 -16.31
C TYR A 586 -0.72 -1.89 -17.17
N LEU A 587 -0.97 -2.04 -18.48
CA LEU A 587 -0.01 -2.60 -19.44
C LEU A 587 1.22 -1.71 -19.61
N ASN A 588 1.01 -0.40 -19.54
CA ASN A 588 2.06 0.61 -19.71
C ASN A 588 2.86 0.85 -18.40
N ILE A 589 2.23 0.67 -17.26
CA ILE A 589 2.83 0.94 -15.94
C ILE A 589 3.63 -0.27 -15.45
N ILE A 590 3.02 -1.47 -15.49
CA ILE A 590 3.61 -2.70 -14.95
C ILE A 590 4.06 -3.60 -16.12
N ASP A 591 5.35 -3.63 -16.37
CA ASP A 591 5.92 -4.46 -17.43
C ASP A 591 5.65 -5.95 -17.21
N GLY A 592 5.09 -6.61 -18.23
CA GLY A 592 4.73 -8.01 -18.23
C GLY A 592 3.32 -8.33 -17.70
N VAL A 593 2.55 -7.34 -17.25
CA VAL A 593 1.14 -7.55 -16.93
C VAL A 593 0.37 -7.88 -18.22
N ARG A 594 -0.55 -8.84 -18.15
CA ARG A 594 -1.41 -9.22 -19.29
C ARG A 594 -2.86 -8.90 -18.97
N LYS A 595 -3.56 -9.85 -18.35
CA LYS A 595 -4.98 -9.73 -17.95
C LYS A 595 -5.17 -9.46 -16.45
N GLN A 596 -4.07 -9.41 -15.69
CA GLN A 596 -4.16 -9.19 -14.25
C GLN A 596 -4.63 -7.76 -13.97
N ARG A 597 -5.64 -7.64 -13.12
CA ARG A 597 -6.16 -6.36 -12.61
C ARG A 597 -6.35 -6.52 -11.10
N PRO A 598 -6.08 -5.49 -10.29
CA PRO A 598 -6.36 -5.55 -8.87
C PRO A 598 -7.87 -5.57 -8.65
N ALA A 599 -8.33 -6.23 -7.60
CA ALA A 599 -9.72 -6.17 -7.19
C ALA A 599 -10.13 -4.70 -6.93
N HIS A 600 -11.36 -4.33 -7.30
CA HIS A 600 -11.84 -2.94 -7.19
C HIS A 600 -12.12 -2.57 -5.73
N MET A 601 -11.06 -2.26 -4.99
CA MET A 601 -11.07 -1.98 -3.56
C MET A 601 -10.07 -0.89 -3.21
N PHE A 602 -10.39 -0.09 -2.20
CA PHE A 602 -9.50 0.93 -1.67
C PHE A 602 -8.15 0.35 -1.20
N GLY A 603 -7.05 0.90 -1.67
CA GLY A 603 -5.69 0.49 -1.32
C GLY A 603 -5.23 -0.84 -1.94
N ARG A 604 -6.04 -1.45 -2.82
CA ARG A 604 -5.68 -2.64 -3.58
C ARG A 604 -4.90 -2.24 -4.82
N GLY A 605 -3.82 -2.96 -5.12
CA GLY A 605 -2.96 -2.63 -6.25
C GLY A 605 -2.11 -3.79 -6.74
N LEU A 606 -1.31 -3.51 -7.78
CA LEU A 606 -0.33 -4.42 -8.35
C LEU A 606 1.08 -3.88 -8.10
N ILE A 607 1.98 -4.79 -7.74
CA ILE A 607 3.40 -4.53 -7.58
C ILE A 607 4.21 -5.63 -8.29
N LYS A 608 5.31 -5.23 -8.94
CA LYS A 608 6.23 -6.16 -9.59
C LYS A 608 7.50 -6.33 -8.75
N TYR A 609 7.80 -7.59 -8.39
CA TYR A 609 9.10 -8.04 -7.88
C TYR A 609 9.72 -8.99 -8.91
N SER A 610 9.90 -10.29 -8.57
CA SER A 610 10.20 -11.34 -9.54
C SER A 610 9.02 -11.60 -10.48
N ASP A 611 7.82 -11.54 -9.92
CA ASP A 611 6.54 -11.66 -10.61
C ASP A 611 5.63 -10.48 -10.24
N ILE A 612 4.44 -10.44 -10.82
CA ILE A 612 3.43 -9.43 -10.54
C ILE A 612 2.48 -9.95 -9.48
N TYR A 613 2.40 -9.22 -8.37
CA TYR A 613 1.57 -9.58 -7.23
C TYR A 613 0.46 -8.55 -7.00
N GLU A 614 -0.73 -9.04 -6.68
CA GLU A 614 -1.77 -8.21 -6.09
C GLU A 614 -1.44 -8.00 -4.61
N PHE A 615 -1.65 -6.78 -4.12
CA PHE A 615 -1.39 -6.45 -2.72
C PHE A 615 -2.47 -5.55 -2.14
N GLN A 616 -2.56 -5.52 -0.82
CA GLN A 616 -3.37 -4.57 -0.06
C GLN A 616 -2.45 -3.62 0.71
N THR A 617 -2.70 -2.33 0.55
CA THR A 617 -2.04 -1.29 1.36
C THR A 617 -2.48 -1.40 2.82
N ALA A 618 -1.53 -1.35 3.73
CA ALA A 618 -1.81 -1.37 5.16
C ALA A 618 -2.31 0.00 5.64
N ARG A 619 -3.20 -0.01 6.64
CA ARG A 619 -3.57 1.15 7.43
C ARG A 619 -2.70 1.25 8.66
N ILE A 620 -2.43 2.46 9.10
CA ILE A 620 -1.68 2.73 10.33
C ILE A 620 -2.58 2.57 11.54
N CYS A 621 -3.79 3.12 11.46
CA CYS A 621 -4.83 3.06 12.49
C CYS A 621 -6.22 3.16 11.85
N GLU A 622 -7.28 3.09 12.65
CA GLU A 622 -8.63 3.36 12.21
C GLU A 622 -8.78 4.84 11.78
N PRO A 623 -9.54 5.14 10.70
CA PRO A 623 -9.64 6.48 10.14
C PRO A 623 -10.07 7.56 11.14
N GLU A 624 -10.99 7.24 12.05
CA GLU A 624 -11.51 8.16 13.05
C GLU A 624 -10.44 8.59 14.08
N LYS A 625 -9.41 7.80 14.26
CA LYS A 625 -8.32 8.03 15.21
C LYS A 625 -7.07 8.64 14.57
N TRP A 626 -7.08 8.85 13.25
CA TRP A 626 -5.91 9.23 12.46
C TRP A 626 -5.14 10.41 13.05
N ASN A 627 -5.82 11.55 13.25
CA ASN A 627 -5.16 12.78 13.69
C ASN A 627 -4.55 12.65 15.10
N VAL A 628 -5.27 12.01 16.01
CA VAL A 628 -4.80 11.82 17.39
C VAL A 628 -3.61 10.86 17.41
N PHE A 629 -3.75 9.74 16.71
CA PHE A 629 -2.72 8.69 16.69
C PHE A 629 -1.38 9.20 16.12
N ILE A 630 -1.40 9.95 15.00
CA ILE A 630 -0.18 10.47 14.39
C ILE A 630 0.46 11.55 15.27
N ARG A 631 -0.34 12.47 15.84
CA ARG A 631 0.18 13.51 16.74
C ARG A 631 0.82 12.92 17.98
N ASP A 632 0.20 11.94 18.61
CA ASP A 632 0.76 11.26 19.77
C ASP A 632 2.08 10.55 19.41
N LYS A 633 2.13 9.92 18.23
CA LYS A 633 3.36 9.30 17.76
C LYS A 633 4.47 10.33 17.52
N ILE A 634 4.16 11.44 16.89
CA ILE A 634 5.13 12.53 16.65
C ILE A 634 5.65 13.09 17.98
N LYS A 635 4.77 13.27 18.97
CA LYS A 635 5.18 13.71 20.30
C LYS A 635 6.18 12.73 20.93
N GLN A 636 5.90 11.43 20.89
CA GLN A 636 6.81 10.39 21.36
C GLN A 636 8.16 10.40 20.62
N LEU A 637 8.15 10.67 19.31
CA LEU A 637 9.38 10.75 18.52
C LEU A 637 10.20 11.99 18.87
N ASN A 638 9.56 13.14 19.11
CA ASN A 638 10.23 14.36 19.55
C ASN A 638 10.80 14.25 20.98
N GLU A 639 10.19 13.43 21.85
CA GLU A 639 10.73 13.09 23.17
C GLU A 639 11.92 12.11 23.06
N LYS A 640 11.96 11.29 22.02
CA LYS A 640 13.00 10.27 21.81
C LYS A 640 14.25 10.80 21.09
N TYR A 641 14.09 11.75 20.18
CA TYR A 641 15.15 12.27 19.33
C TYR A 641 15.34 13.76 19.57
N ASP A 642 16.53 14.16 20.01
CA ASP A 642 16.94 15.58 20.11
C ASP A 642 17.28 16.17 18.74
N GLU A 643 17.72 15.32 17.82
CA GLU A 643 18.12 15.68 16.47
C GLU A 643 16.89 15.79 15.56
N LYS A 644 16.92 16.77 14.65
CA LYS A 644 15.88 17.01 13.65
C LYS A 644 16.50 17.17 12.27
N ALA A 645 15.74 16.79 11.25
CA ALA A 645 16.10 17.10 9.87
C ALA A 645 16.10 18.61 9.65
N ASP A 646 17.05 19.09 8.84
CA ASP A 646 17.19 20.52 8.57
C ASP A 646 15.97 21.07 7.84
N PRO A 647 15.36 22.17 8.33
CA PRO A 647 14.24 22.81 7.64
C PRO A 647 14.71 23.48 6.35
N ILE A 648 13.79 23.66 5.40
CA ILE A 648 14.08 24.46 4.21
C ILE A 648 14.19 25.93 4.63
N PRO A 649 15.37 26.55 4.53
CA PRO A 649 15.54 27.91 4.98
C PRO A 649 14.78 28.87 4.06
N VAL A 650 13.96 29.72 4.65
CA VAL A 650 13.23 30.80 3.99
C VAL A 650 13.51 32.12 4.68
N LEU A 651 13.33 33.20 3.92
CA LEU A 651 13.44 34.53 4.52
C LEU A 651 12.35 34.72 5.58
N PRO A 652 12.69 35.26 6.78
CA PRO A 652 11.68 35.55 7.79
C PRO A 652 10.74 36.65 7.31
N TYR A 653 9.50 36.65 7.80
CA TYR A 653 8.51 37.69 7.48
C TYR A 653 9.02 39.11 7.82
N GLN A 654 9.71 39.26 8.93
CA GLN A 654 10.39 40.45 9.38
C GLN A 654 11.73 40.08 10.06
N ILE A 655 12.77 40.77 9.77
CA ILE A 655 14.05 40.65 10.46
C ILE A 655 14.08 41.69 11.59
N LYS A 656 13.91 41.27 12.83
CA LYS A 656 13.92 42.19 13.97
C LYS A 656 15.37 42.58 14.34
N VAL A 657 15.56 43.83 14.75
CA VAL A 657 16.88 44.31 15.19
C VAL A 657 17.43 43.50 16.38
N GLU A 658 16.57 43.03 17.26
CA GLU A 658 16.91 42.19 18.40
C GLU A 658 17.49 40.82 17.99
N GLU A 659 17.05 40.29 16.89
CA GLU A 659 17.47 38.97 16.37
C GLU A 659 18.89 39.00 15.77
N ILE A 660 19.34 40.19 15.31
CA ILE A 660 20.63 40.38 14.69
C ILE A 660 21.64 41.09 15.62
N LYS A 661 21.25 41.40 16.85
CA LYS A 661 22.04 42.18 17.80
C LYS A 661 23.47 41.65 17.98
N GLU A 662 23.69 40.36 17.99
CA GLU A 662 25.02 39.73 18.13
C GLU A 662 25.92 39.96 16.93
N PHE A 663 25.36 40.29 15.76
CA PHE A 663 26.08 40.56 14.52
C PHE A 663 26.39 42.04 14.33
N VAL A 664 25.76 42.93 15.11
CA VAL A 664 26.00 44.39 15.08
C VAL A 664 27.23 44.70 15.93
N LYS A 665 28.41 44.70 15.29
CA LYS A 665 29.68 44.86 15.99
C LYS A 665 30.41 46.17 15.70
N SER A 666 30.26 46.69 14.49
CA SER A 666 30.98 47.89 14.07
C SER A 666 30.37 48.55 12.83
N LEU A 667 30.61 49.83 12.61
CA LEU A 667 30.05 50.59 11.49
C LEU A 667 30.61 50.18 10.12
N ASP A 668 31.81 49.59 10.08
CA ASP A 668 32.43 49.06 8.85
C ASP A 668 31.87 47.64 8.45
N LYS A 669 31.20 47.00 9.38
CA LYS A 669 30.55 45.67 9.16
C LYS A 669 29.12 45.65 9.67
N LEU A 670 28.33 46.66 9.30
CA LEU A 670 26.94 46.76 9.76
C LEU A 670 26.04 45.86 8.91
N PRO A 671 25.24 44.97 9.49
CA PRO A 671 24.18 44.23 8.77
C PRO A 671 23.14 45.22 8.25
N VAL A 672 22.74 45.14 7.01
CA VAL A 672 21.71 46.03 6.41
C VAL A 672 20.52 45.22 5.89
N GLY A 673 20.61 43.88 5.91
CA GLY A 673 19.58 42.97 5.45
C GLY A 673 20.08 41.55 5.38
N ILE A 674 19.28 40.70 4.74
CA ILE A 674 19.62 39.31 4.38
C ILE A 674 19.53 39.20 2.86
N TYR A 675 20.55 38.65 2.20
CA TYR A 675 20.55 38.39 0.76
C TYR A 675 19.45 37.36 0.44
N LYS A 676 18.64 37.68 -0.58
CA LYS A 676 17.54 36.79 -0.97
C LYS A 676 18.03 35.45 -1.52
N ASP A 677 19.15 35.42 -2.22
CA ASP A 677 19.72 34.24 -2.88
C ASP A 677 20.48 33.33 -1.91
N SER A 678 21.31 33.88 -1.07
CA SER A 678 22.21 33.10 -0.19
C SER A 678 21.75 32.99 1.25
N LEU A 679 20.73 33.76 1.66
CA LEU A 679 20.25 33.87 3.05
C LEU A 679 21.32 34.31 4.05
N ASN A 680 22.47 34.79 3.57
CA ASN A 680 23.51 35.33 4.41
C ASN A 680 23.23 36.80 4.76
N LEU A 681 23.77 37.25 5.89
CA LEU A 681 23.69 38.67 6.27
C LEU A 681 24.32 39.54 5.20
N ALA A 682 23.61 40.55 4.76
CA ALA A 682 24.08 41.58 3.87
C ALA A 682 24.72 42.68 4.71
N ILE A 683 26.04 42.76 4.65
CA ILE A 683 26.84 43.69 5.45
C ILE A 683 27.22 44.90 4.59
N TYR A 684 27.13 46.12 5.13
CA TYR A 684 27.56 47.34 4.48
C TYR A 684 28.62 48.05 5.33
N ASN A 685 29.58 48.67 4.66
CA ASN A 685 30.63 49.47 5.31
C ASN A 685 30.31 50.95 5.20
N PHE A 686 29.71 51.53 6.23
CA PHE A 686 29.41 52.97 6.27
C PHE A 686 30.63 53.88 6.47
N LYS A 687 31.81 53.34 6.78
CA LYS A 687 33.07 54.09 6.85
C LYS A 687 33.83 54.18 5.52
N SER A 688 33.35 53.44 4.48
CA SER A 688 34.05 53.46 3.18
C SER A 688 33.96 54.77 2.45
N ASN A 689 32.85 55.47 2.64
CA ASN A 689 32.61 56.80 2.04
C ASN A 689 32.23 57.80 3.13
N LEU A 690 32.64 59.05 2.97
CA LEU A 690 32.20 60.10 3.88
C LEU A 690 30.70 60.30 3.80
N VAL A 691 30.12 60.24 2.60
CA VAL A 691 28.68 60.34 2.36
C VAL A 691 28.18 59.06 1.74
N ASN A 692 27.25 58.38 2.42
CA ASN A 692 26.59 57.16 1.97
C ASN A 692 25.13 57.45 1.57
N LEU A 693 24.65 56.76 0.59
CA LEU A 693 23.36 57.04 -0.01
C LEU A 693 22.35 55.91 0.29
N ILE A 694 21.18 56.31 0.81
CA ILE A 694 19.99 55.46 0.92
C ILE A 694 18.88 56.13 0.14
N SER A 695 18.35 55.46 -0.88
CA SER A 695 17.35 56.06 -1.74
C SER A 695 16.22 55.11 -2.08
N ALA A 696 15.07 55.67 -2.38
CA ALA A 696 13.87 54.95 -2.81
C ALA A 696 13.10 55.75 -3.89
N LYS A 697 12.11 55.16 -4.48
CA LYS A 697 11.16 55.89 -5.31
C LYS A 697 10.32 56.87 -4.47
N ASN A 698 9.94 56.45 -3.26
CA ASN A 698 9.18 57.23 -2.29
C ASN A 698 10.05 57.39 -1.00
N ILE A 699 10.20 58.63 -0.53
CA ILE A 699 11.00 58.96 0.64
C ILE A 699 10.45 58.30 1.92
N GLU A 700 9.16 58.10 2.04
CA GLU A 700 8.50 57.49 3.21
C GLU A 700 9.00 56.08 3.44
N VAL A 701 9.16 55.29 2.37
CA VAL A 701 9.66 53.89 2.45
C VAL A 701 11.13 53.87 2.86
N ALA A 702 11.99 54.78 2.31
CA ALA A 702 13.36 54.92 2.73
C ALA A 702 13.48 55.34 4.19
N THR A 703 12.59 56.23 4.66
CA THR A 703 12.58 56.71 6.03
C THR A 703 12.17 55.65 7.04
N GLU A 704 11.19 54.81 6.67
CA GLU A 704 10.81 53.67 7.50
C GLU A 704 12.02 52.72 7.73
N TYR A 705 12.74 52.39 6.67
CA TYR A 705 13.95 51.59 6.80
C TYR A 705 15.02 52.30 7.68
N VAL A 706 15.24 53.61 7.49
CA VAL A 706 16.20 54.39 8.27
C VAL A 706 15.83 54.46 9.75
N THR A 707 14.56 54.43 10.09
CA THR A 707 14.10 54.33 11.48
C THR A 707 14.62 53.06 12.15
N HIS A 708 14.57 51.93 11.46
CA HIS A 708 15.15 50.66 11.95
C HIS A 708 16.68 50.68 11.97
N LEU A 709 17.31 51.25 10.96
CA LEU A 709 18.76 51.46 10.91
C LEU A 709 19.25 52.30 12.08
N TYR A 710 18.51 53.33 12.47
CA TYR A 710 18.84 54.17 13.64
C TYR A 710 18.80 53.36 14.94
N GLU A 711 17.80 52.50 15.15
CA GLU A 711 17.75 51.63 16.33
C GLU A 711 18.92 50.63 16.34
N GLU A 712 19.36 50.15 15.18
CA GLU A 712 20.49 49.26 15.05
C GLU A 712 21.81 49.99 15.37
N LEU A 713 21.99 51.19 14.82
CA LEU A 713 23.18 52.00 15.08
C LEU A 713 23.35 52.35 16.57
N LYS A 714 22.27 52.53 17.33
CA LYS A 714 22.31 52.75 18.78
C LYS A 714 22.86 51.58 19.58
N LEU A 715 22.95 50.40 19.03
CA LEU A 715 23.57 49.26 19.69
C LEU A 715 25.10 49.37 19.74
N LEU A 716 25.70 50.28 18.95
CA LEU A 716 27.11 50.51 18.94
C LEU A 716 27.47 51.58 19.98
N GLU A 717 28.31 51.24 20.98
CA GLU A 717 28.68 52.13 22.09
C GLU A 717 29.70 53.21 21.72
N ASP A 718 30.48 53.01 20.66
CA ASP A 718 31.57 53.82 20.21
C ASP A 718 31.16 54.91 19.19
N ILE A 719 29.88 55.04 18.86
CA ILE A 719 29.35 56.02 17.92
C ILE A 719 28.37 57.00 18.59
N ASP A 720 28.25 58.19 17.99
CA ASP A 720 27.17 59.13 18.29
C ASP A 720 26.33 59.38 17.04
N VAL A 721 25.04 59.10 17.14
CA VAL A 721 24.10 59.16 16.00
C VAL A 721 23.21 60.36 16.11
N THR A 722 23.25 61.22 15.09
CA THR A 722 22.37 62.39 14.98
C THR A 722 21.51 62.26 13.72
N VAL A 723 20.21 62.49 13.83
CA VAL A 723 19.28 62.53 12.71
C VAL A 723 18.80 63.92 12.46
N PHE A 724 19.01 64.44 11.26
CA PHE A 724 18.48 65.68 10.78
C PHE A 724 17.32 65.38 9.84
N ASP A 725 16.11 65.50 10.36
CA ASP A 725 14.87 65.16 9.61
C ASP A 725 14.21 66.46 9.11
N ALA A 726 14.45 66.80 7.85
CA ALA A 726 13.90 67.99 7.23
C ALA A 726 12.44 67.77 6.78
N GLU A 727 12.01 66.52 6.66
CA GLU A 727 10.62 66.16 6.28
C GLU A 727 9.71 65.98 7.50
N GLY A 728 10.26 65.71 8.68
CA GLY A 728 9.50 65.49 9.91
C GLY A 728 8.77 64.13 9.94
N ILE A 729 9.32 63.17 9.24
CA ILE A 729 8.67 61.85 9.03
C ILE A 729 9.36 60.70 9.77
N VAL A 730 10.53 60.91 10.35
CA VAL A 730 11.21 59.82 11.10
C VAL A 730 10.51 59.62 12.44
N GLN A 731 9.99 58.43 12.65
CA GLN A 731 9.35 58.02 13.91
C GLN A 731 10.29 57.12 14.71
N THR A 732 10.86 57.68 15.78
CA THR A 732 11.67 56.91 16.72
C THR A 732 10.96 56.81 18.08
N ALA A 733 11.24 55.76 18.84
CA ALA A 733 10.72 55.58 20.20
C ALA A 733 11.19 56.67 21.19
N SER A 734 12.25 57.37 20.87
CA SER A 734 12.77 58.53 21.60
C SER A 734 12.41 59.81 20.87
N LYS A 735 11.60 60.65 21.47
CA LYS A 735 11.17 62.05 21.11
C LYS A 735 11.51 62.48 19.69
N ASN A 736 10.52 62.96 18.95
CA ASN A 736 10.65 63.58 17.63
C ASN A 736 11.95 64.40 17.52
N ILE A 737 12.85 63.88 16.68
CA ILE A 737 14.11 64.56 16.40
C ILE A 737 13.76 65.73 15.44
N LYS A 738 13.64 66.93 15.94
CA LYS A 738 13.41 68.12 15.11
C LYS A 738 14.72 68.53 14.51
N LEU A 739 14.70 68.88 13.23
CA LEU A 739 15.82 69.51 12.58
C LEU A 739 16.16 70.89 13.24
N ASP A 740 17.32 71.00 13.82
CA ASP A 740 17.88 72.20 14.34
C ASP A 740 19.14 72.58 13.53
N TYR A 741 18.99 73.52 12.59
CA TYR A 741 20.06 73.94 11.73
C TYR A 741 21.24 74.59 12.50
N GLN A 742 20.94 75.25 13.59
CA GLN A 742 21.99 75.83 14.44
C GLN A 742 22.85 74.75 15.08
N ASN A 743 22.21 73.70 15.52
CA ASN A 743 22.89 72.54 16.08
C ASN A 743 23.66 71.72 15.03
N TYR A 744 23.28 71.67 13.77
CA TYR A 744 24.03 71.07 12.70
C TYR A 744 25.41 71.71 12.51
N SER A 745 25.44 73.05 12.25
CA SER A 745 26.62 73.84 12.03
C SER A 745 27.55 73.84 13.26
N LEU A 746 27.01 74.08 14.45
CA LEU A 746 27.73 74.04 15.72
C LEU A 746 28.31 72.65 16.02
N ARG A 747 27.58 71.54 15.67
CA ARG A 747 28.06 70.19 15.94
C ARG A 747 29.28 69.86 15.14
N ILE A 748 29.34 70.17 13.87
CA ILE A 748 30.48 69.94 12.99
C ILE A 748 31.65 70.95 13.33
N GLN A 749 31.32 72.24 13.59
CA GLN A 749 32.32 73.25 13.89
C GLN A 749 33.03 73.00 15.22
N ASN A 750 32.30 72.54 16.24
CA ASN A 750 32.80 72.34 17.58
C ASN A 750 33.33 70.94 17.87
N ASN A 751 33.11 70.00 16.94
CA ASN A 751 33.43 68.55 17.11
C ASN A 751 33.02 68.06 18.49
N ILE A 752 31.69 68.19 18.78
CA ILE A 752 31.11 68.01 20.12
C ILE A 752 31.41 66.61 20.70
N SER A 753 31.72 65.62 19.88
CA SER A 753 32.08 64.28 20.33
C SER A 753 33.48 63.90 19.84
N LYS A 754 34.49 64.38 20.47
CA LYS A 754 35.89 64.06 20.13
C LYS A 754 36.29 62.60 20.41
N SER A 755 35.53 61.90 21.29
CA SER A 755 35.83 60.55 21.75
C SER A 755 35.10 59.49 21.01
N LYS A 756 34.06 59.83 20.24
CA LYS A 756 33.18 58.86 19.50
C LYS A 756 33.18 59.17 17.99
N TYR A 757 32.85 58.13 17.18
CA TYR A 757 32.65 58.32 15.75
C TYR A 757 31.25 58.88 15.52
N ASN A 758 31.11 59.92 14.69
CA ASN A 758 29.86 60.62 14.49
C ASN A 758 29.14 60.14 13.23
N VAL A 759 27.89 59.70 13.35
CA VAL A 759 27.00 59.31 12.26
C VAL A 759 25.92 60.36 12.12
N CYS A 760 25.87 61.05 11.01
CA CYS A 760 24.89 62.08 10.71
C CYS A 760 23.92 61.57 9.64
N ILE A 761 22.68 61.28 9.99
CA ILE A 761 21.64 60.89 9.06
C ILE A 761 20.85 62.12 8.65
N ILE A 762 20.80 62.42 7.35
CA ILE A 762 20.08 63.57 6.79
C ILE A 762 18.92 63.06 5.96
N VAL A 763 17.68 63.32 6.39
CA VAL A 763 16.46 62.91 5.71
C VAL A 763 15.80 64.14 5.06
N GLY A 764 15.55 64.09 3.75
CA GLY A 764 15.00 65.16 2.96
C GLY A 764 16.05 66.21 2.61
N ILE A 765 17.12 65.81 1.88
CA ILE A 765 18.25 66.67 1.54
C ILE A 765 17.84 67.91 0.78
N ASP A 766 16.87 67.86 -0.06
CA ASP A 766 16.34 69.00 -0.83
C ASP A 766 15.86 70.13 0.11
N LYS A 767 15.07 69.83 1.12
CA LYS A 767 14.62 70.78 2.13
C LYS A 767 15.75 71.15 3.10
N PHE A 768 16.61 70.27 3.43
CA PHE A 768 17.75 70.50 4.31
C PHE A 768 18.66 71.55 3.72
N LEU A 769 18.96 71.50 2.42
CA LEU A 769 19.86 72.43 1.73
C LEU A 769 19.32 73.85 1.52
N ILE A 770 18.00 74.05 1.58
CA ILE A 770 17.43 75.39 1.44
C ILE A 770 18.09 76.41 2.42
N ASN A 771 18.48 75.92 3.60
CA ASN A 771 19.00 76.76 4.67
C ASN A 771 20.52 76.72 4.79
N ILE A 772 21.25 75.78 4.23
CA ILE A 772 22.69 75.52 4.45
C ILE A 772 23.46 75.21 3.15
N GLU A 773 22.94 75.50 1.98
CA GLU A 773 23.51 75.13 0.67
C GLU A 773 24.96 75.60 0.53
N LYS A 774 25.27 76.80 1.01
CA LYS A 774 26.61 77.36 0.93
C LYS A 774 27.61 76.83 1.97
N GLU A 775 27.10 76.23 3.02
CA GLU A 775 27.95 75.76 4.15
C GLU A 775 28.26 74.25 4.06
N ILE A 776 27.40 73.44 3.42
CA ILE A 776 27.54 72.03 3.40
C ILE A 776 28.88 71.54 2.84
N LEU A 777 29.39 72.16 1.79
CA LEU A 777 30.65 71.76 1.19
C LEU A 777 31.83 71.98 2.13
N SER A 778 31.77 73.10 2.86
CA SER A 778 32.80 73.39 3.84
C SER A 778 32.75 72.51 5.06
N ASP A 779 31.54 72.12 5.48
CA ASP A 779 31.32 71.26 6.61
C ASP A 779 31.76 69.84 6.27
N LEU A 780 31.50 69.36 5.06
CA LEU A 780 31.91 68.00 4.58
C LEU A 780 33.47 67.96 4.49
N ARG A 781 34.12 69.00 3.99
CA ARG A 781 35.61 69.11 3.98
C ARG A 781 36.18 69.02 5.38
N LYS A 782 35.64 69.79 6.33
CA LYS A 782 36.02 69.72 7.72
C LYS A 782 35.79 68.35 8.36
N ALA A 783 34.67 67.68 8.08
CA ALA A 783 34.37 66.34 8.57
C ALA A 783 35.36 65.29 7.98
N GLU A 784 35.78 65.46 6.73
CA GLU A 784 36.78 64.61 6.07
C GLU A 784 38.14 64.76 6.74
N GLU A 785 38.57 66.04 7.09
CA GLU A 785 39.78 66.27 7.82
C GLU A 785 39.80 65.65 9.21
N LEU A 786 38.64 65.64 9.90
CA LEU A 786 38.48 65.07 11.23
C LEU A 786 38.49 63.53 11.22
N LYS A 787 38.19 62.89 10.12
CA LYS A 787 38.21 61.45 9.92
C LYS A 787 37.31 60.62 10.89
N ASN A 788 36.42 61.26 11.63
CA ASN A 788 35.55 60.67 12.61
C ASN A 788 34.05 60.91 12.33
N TYR A 789 33.72 61.17 11.08
CA TYR A 789 32.38 61.44 10.61
C TYR A 789 31.97 60.51 9.45
N THR A 790 30.70 60.16 9.39
CA THR A 790 30.04 59.66 8.19
C THR A 790 28.63 60.27 8.10
N PHE A 791 28.22 60.55 6.89
CA PHE A 791 26.90 61.05 6.58
C PHE A 791 26.12 60.00 5.83
N ILE A 792 24.83 59.84 6.18
CA ILE A 792 23.88 58.98 5.49
C ILE A 792 22.81 59.92 4.93
N VAL A 793 22.80 60.11 3.62
CA VAL A 793 21.81 60.96 2.94
C VAL A 793 20.66 60.09 2.49
N VAL A 794 19.44 60.49 2.87
CA VAL A 794 18.22 59.73 2.64
C VAL A 794 17.19 60.62 1.93
N ASP A 795 16.87 60.30 0.69
CA ASP A 795 15.84 61.02 -0.06
C ASP A 795 15.31 60.18 -1.24
N SER A 796 14.27 60.65 -1.86
CA SER A 796 13.76 60.07 -3.10
C SER A 796 14.72 60.33 -4.26
N VAL A 797 14.78 59.41 -5.21
CA VAL A 797 15.62 59.53 -6.40
C VAL A 797 15.42 60.82 -7.17
N PHE A 798 14.17 61.31 -7.21
CA PHE A 798 13.81 62.54 -7.95
C PHE A 798 14.42 63.80 -7.31
N LYS A 799 14.39 63.88 -5.99
CA LYS A 799 14.93 65.01 -5.27
C LYS A 799 16.46 64.98 -5.27
N LEU A 800 17.08 63.85 -5.03
CA LEU A 800 18.53 63.68 -5.12
C LEU A 800 19.09 64.01 -6.49
N LYS A 801 18.37 63.79 -7.57
CA LYS A 801 18.76 64.11 -8.93
C LYS A 801 18.92 65.64 -9.15
N ASN A 802 18.09 66.45 -8.48
CA ASN A 802 18.19 67.92 -8.59
C ASN A 802 19.54 68.46 -8.16
N HIS A 803 20.26 67.74 -7.27
CA HIS A 803 21.56 68.09 -6.74
C HIS A 803 22.73 67.48 -7.48
N GLU A 804 22.50 66.72 -8.56
CA GLU A 804 23.58 66.01 -9.28
C GLU A 804 24.69 66.90 -9.79
N TYR A 805 24.41 68.22 -10.00
CA TYR A 805 25.36 69.25 -10.47
C TYR A 805 25.96 70.08 -9.36
N ASP A 806 25.53 69.90 -8.12
CA ASP A 806 26.08 70.63 -6.96
C ASP A 806 27.50 70.20 -6.63
N ASP A 807 28.35 71.17 -6.17
CA ASP A 807 29.76 70.84 -5.90
C ASP A 807 29.94 69.80 -4.77
N TRP A 808 29.09 69.86 -3.73
CA TRP A 808 29.13 68.89 -2.64
C TRP A 808 28.78 67.47 -3.13
N TYR A 809 27.79 67.39 -4.03
CA TYR A 809 27.33 66.08 -4.58
C TYR A 809 28.41 65.45 -5.45
N LYS A 810 29.05 66.24 -6.36
CA LYS A 810 30.16 65.81 -7.21
C LYS A 810 31.38 65.35 -6.44
N ALA A 811 31.64 66.04 -5.30
CA ALA A 811 32.85 65.78 -4.49
C ALA A 811 32.68 64.50 -3.62
N TYR A 812 31.51 64.24 -3.07
CA TYR A 812 31.32 63.24 -1.99
C TYR A 812 30.37 62.14 -2.26
N ILE A 813 29.48 62.20 -3.27
CA ILE A 813 28.60 61.11 -3.62
C ILE A 813 29.26 60.16 -4.61
N THR A 814 29.49 58.93 -4.16
CA THR A 814 29.92 57.81 -5.04
C THR A 814 28.70 57.15 -5.69
N LYS A 815 28.74 57.11 -7.04
CA LYS A 815 27.60 56.53 -7.79
C LYS A 815 27.65 55.01 -7.94
N ASP A 816 28.62 54.33 -7.33
CA ASP A 816 28.86 52.88 -7.45
C ASP A 816 28.39 52.06 -6.26
N SER A 817 27.99 52.73 -5.19
CA SER A 817 27.62 52.06 -3.93
C SER A 817 26.48 52.79 -3.22
N GLY A 818 25.59 52.05 -2.58
CA GLY A 818 24.46 52.57 -1.82
C GLY A 818 23.39 51.50 -1.56
N ILE A 819 22.34 51.94 -0.91
CA ILE A 819 21.18 51.08 -0.60
C ILE A 819 19.94 51.64 -1.29
N TRP A 820 19.36 50.85 -2.14
CA TRP A 820 18.04 51.13 -2.70
C TRP A 820 16.95 50.43 -1.89
N VAL A 821 15.90 51.15 -1.50
CA VAL A 821 14.81 50.64 -0.66
C VAL A 821 13.53 50.51 -1.48
N GLY A 822 12.89 49.34 -1.45
CA GLY A 822 11.59 49.09 -2.08
C GLY A 822 11.65 48.97 -3.60
N ASN A 823 10.49 49.23 -4.20
CA ASN A 823 10.25 49.06 -5.64
C ASN A 823 10.96 50.09 -6.51
N GLY A 824 11.17 49.80 -7.80
CA GLY A 824 11.57 50.78 -8.83
C GLY A 824 13.07 50.87 -9.08
N VAL A 825 13.86 49.89 -8.64
CA VAL A 825 15.33 49.90 -8.80
C VAL A 825 15.76 49.92 -10.27
N ALA A 826 15.02 49.33 -11.19
CA ALA A 826 15.37 49.31 -12.61
C ALA A 826 15.16 50.66 -13.31
N ASP A 827 14.35 51.55 -12.74
CA ASP A 827 14.00 52.84 -13.32
C ASP A 827 14.88 54.00 -12.77
N GLN A 828 15.79 53.72 -11.82
CA GLN A 828 16.64 54.73 -11.20
C GLN A 828 17.98 54.91 -11.95
N TYR A 829 18.53 56.10 -11.92
CA TYR A 829 19.80 56.45 -12.56
C TYR A 829 20.82 56.99 -11.57
N LEU A 830 20.48 57.00 -10.28
CA LEU A 830 21.29 57.64 -9.23
C LEU A 830 22.52 56.82 -8.88
N ILE A 831 22.31 55.50 -8.70
CA ILE A 831 23.38 54.57 -8.40
C ILE A 831 23.59 53.69 -9.64
N ARG A 832 24.83 53.63 -10.11
CA ARG A 832 25.19 52.81 -11.28
C ARG A 832 25.16 51.32 -10.92
N MET A 833 24.71 50.55 -11.87
CA MET A 833 24.62 49.11 -11.72
C MET A 833 25.06 48.40 -13.01
N ASN A 834 25.93 47.39 -12.88
CA ASN A 834 26.35 46.53 -13.97
C ASN A 834 25.32 45.43 -14.28
N THR A 835 24.28 45.30 -13.44
CA THR A 835 23.20 44.32 -13.61
C THR A 835 22.22 44.83 -14.63
N SER A 836 21.90 44.01 -15.65
CA SER A 836 20.89 44.40 -16.65
C SER A 836 19.52 44.59 -16.03
N ALA A 837 18.73 45.56 -16.50
CA ALA A 837 17.38 45.84 -15.98
C ALA A 837 16.45 44.62 -16.01
N ARG A 838 16.69 43.67 -16.93
CA ARG A 838 15.91 42.42 -17.01
C ARG A 838 16.15 41.45 -15.84
N ASN A 839 17.31 41.56 -15.19
CA ASN A 839 17.69 40.72 -14.04
C ASN A 839 17.33 41.36 -12.70
N LEU A 840 16.84 42.60 -12.71
CA LEU A 840 16.41 43.30 -11.53
C LEU A 840 14.90 43.08 -11.28
N VAL A 841 14.52 42.76 -10.06
CA VAL A 841 13.12 42.64 -9.65
C VAL A 841 12.60 44.04 -9.31
N ASN A 842 11.89 44.64 -10.26
CA ASN A 842 11.44 46.05 -10.11
C ASN A 842 10.32 46.23 -9.08
N ASN A 843 9.47 45.22 -8.91
CA ASN A 843 8.39 45.12 -7.90
C ASN A 843 8.78 44.09 -6.83
N CYS A 844 9.82 44.40 -6.03
CA CYS A 844 10.32 43.50 -4.99
C CYS A 844 9.52 43.55 -3.68
N GLY A 845 8.63 44.54 -3.51
CA GLY A 845 7.99 44.85 -2.24
C GLY A 845 8.77 45.89 -1.40
N GLU A 846 8.09 46.53 -0.46
CA GLU A 846 8.71 47.61 0.35
C GLU A 846 9.65 47.04 1.42
N SER A 847 9.48 45.80 1.83
CA SER A 847 10.41 45.12 2.78
C SER A 847 11.72 44.67 2.15
N PHE A 848 11.83 44.73 0.85
CA PHE A 848 13.03 44.38 0.09
C PHE A 848 13.73 45.64 -0.42
N GLY A 849 15.00 45.49 -0.75
CA GLY A 849 15.80 46.52 -1.37
C GLY A 849 17.01 45.91 -2.09
N TYR A 850 17.88 46.81 -2.61
CA TYR A 850 19.10 46.36 -3.25
C TYR A 850 20.32 46.97 -2.52
N LEU A 851 21.20 46.08 -2.13
CA LEU A 851 22.53 46.49 -1.71
C LEU A 851 23.44 46.55 -2.94
N ILE A 852 23.88 47.75 -3.27
CA ILE A 852 24.74 48.00 -4.41
C ILE A 852 26.16 48.30 -3.90
N LYS A 853 27.14 47.53 -4.38
CA LYS A 853 28.56 47.68 -4.06
C LYS A 853 29.38 47.53 -5.32
N GLN A 854 30.22 48.52 -5.62
CA GLN A 854 31.04 48.53 -6.83
C GLN A 854 30.22 48.17 -8.09
N GLU A 855 29.06 48.81 -8.21
CA GLU A 855 28.07 48.62 -9.28
C GLU A 855 27.39 47.24 -9.30
N GLU A 856 27.74 46.29 -8.41
CA GLU A 856 27.02 45.00 -8.30
C GLU A 856 25.79 45.16 -7.39
N ALA A 857 24.60 44.94 -7.95
CA ALA A 857 23.34 45.04 -7.23
C ALA A 857 22.83 43.66 -6.79
N LYS A 858 22.63 43.46 -5.49
CA LYS A 858 22.08 42.24 -4.91
C LYS A 858 20.78 42.51 -4.13
N LEU A 859 19.77 41.76 -4.40
CA LEU A 859 18.47 41.85 -3.71
C LEU A 859 18.62 41.38 -2.27
N ILE A 860 18.18 42.22 -1.33
CA ILE A 860 18.20 41.94 0.11
C ILE A 860 16.83 42.18 0.73
N LYS A 861 16.48 41.38 1.76
CA LYS A 861 15.40 41.72 2.67
C LYS A 861 15.95 42.66 3.73
N LEU A 862 15.33 43.82 3.87
CA LEU A 862 15.79 44.87 4.74
C LEU A 862 15.44 44.59 6.21
N ILE A 863 16.34 45.00 7.13
CA ILE A 863 16.13 44.85 8.56
C ILE A 863 14.95 45.74 9.01
N GLY A 864 14.10 45.21 9.87
CA GLY A 864 12.95 45.92 10.47
C GLY A 864 11.70 45.99 9.60
N MET A 865 11.87 45.94 8.29
CA MET A 865 10.77 46.11 7.33
C MET A 865 9.87 44.90 7.28
N LYS A 866 8.54 45.13 7.18
CA LYS A 866 7.49 44.06 7.09
C LYS A 866 7.02 43.85 5.67
N ASP A 867 6.69 42.61 5.31
CA ASP A 867 6.05 42.34 4.02
C ASP A 867 4.66 42.99 3.99
N ALA A 868 4.35 43.75 2.95
CA ALA A 868 3.01 44.29 2.73
C ALA A 868 2.09 43.18 2.21
N GLY A 869 1.44 42.48 3.11
CA GLY A 869 0.44 41.51 2.70
C GLY A 869 0.25 40.35 3.69
N GLU A 870 -0.47 40.63 4.75
CA GLU A 870 -1.49 39.83 5.37
C GLU A 870 -2.13 40.64 6.50
N LYS A 871 -3.16 41.38 6.14
CA LYS A 871 -4.12 41.84 7.14
C LYS A 871 -4.85 40.58 7.61
N ASN A 872 -4.55 40.17 8.85
CA ASN A 872 -5.32 39.30 9.73
C ASN A 872 -6.45 38.47 9.08
N GLY A 873 -6.26 37.16 8.94
CA GLY A 873 -7.30 36.16 8.90
C GLY A 873 -7.14 35.25 10.09
#